data_7a84886ed138618de60b4a47b4f24e6d
#
_entry.id   7a84886ed138618de60b4a47b4f24e6d
#
_cell.length_a   1.000
_cell.length_b   1.000
_cell.length_c   1.000
_cell.angle_alpha   90.00
_cell.angle_beta   90.00
_cell.angle_gamma   90.00
#
_symmetry.space_group_name_H-M   'P 1'
#
loop_
_entity.id
_entity.type
_entity.pdbx_description
1 polymer ?
#
loop_
_entity_poly.entity_id
_entity_poly.type
_entity_poly.pdbx_seq_one_letter_code
_entity_poly.pdbx_strand_id
1 'polypeptide(L)'
;MLFNPIHANTRLYATLWIAIGLTLAGCGESDSASDSSNAAAAAMSKDGATNSTATSAVANIDGERIIQADSEPGNWMAHGRTYDEQRYSPLSQISDKTVNDLGLTWYWDTGTTRGLEASPIVVDGVMYSTGSWSVVWAHDAKTGKLLWSYDPEVPRSHGVYACCDVVNRGAAVWKGRVYVGTIDGRLVALDASDGSVVWSQQTTDRDRAYTITGAPRIINGNVIIGNGGAEYGVRGYVTAYSATDGEQQWRFYTVPGNPDDPYENKALEEAAKTWRGDEYWKVGGGGTVWDSMAFDPELNTLYIGVGNGSPWNRYIRSPGGGDNLYLSSIVALNPDTGEYKWHYQTTPGDNWDYTATQHMILADMKIGGADRKVIMQAPKNGFFYVIDRVTGQFISAEAYVPVQWATHIDPETGKPVESPDAQYANDLKTIQPGPLGGHNWHPMTYSPDTNLVYIPALGLEFKYAQDNAFKYDPQTWNLGIDFNIPGPATPDEIVETLQKVKGHLAAWDPVKQEEVWRVQHDASWNGGLLSTAGNLIFQGRADGTFAAYTADTGKEVWTSPVHVGIIAPPISYMVDGEQYIAVVAGWGGAFGLTAGVPRHKSNSMKEGRILAYKIGGKEVLPEPRIAWMELPEQPKLEASAEQLANGQALFNNNCQVCHGAGVISSTGGVPDLRYMSPATHESWDAIVRGGAYTQKGMVSFSHVVDEQGSKDLHAYVVSVANASIALCETEYRKNYPELLETACVQPLADTSQAAAGSAGGGAR
;
A
#
# COMPACT_ATOMS: atom_id res chain seq x y z
N MET A 1 -0.56 61.90 12.60
CA MET A 1 -1.54 62.46 13.53
C MET A 1 -2.11 61.25 14.25
N LEU A 2 -1.63 61.00 15.49
CA LEU A 2 -2.34 61.16 16.76
C LEU A 2 -3.43 60.09 16.93
N PHE A 3 -3.56 59.22 17.88
CA PHE A 3 -2.96 58.98 19.19
C PHE A 3 -3.34 57.56 19.70
N ASN A 4 -2.47 56.96 20.43
CA ASN A 4 -2.63 55.85 21.37
C ASN A 4 -3.46 56.30 22.60
N PRO A 5 -3.63 55.51 23.69
CA PRO A 5 -3.73 54.06 24.01
C PRO A 5 -4.83 53.75 25.07
N ILE A 6 -4.67 52.59 25.82
CA ILE A 6 -5.20 52.28 27.18
C ILE A 6 -6.12 51.04 27.15
N HIS A 7 -6.07 49.98 27.94
CA HIS A 7 -5.40 49.64 29.20
C HIS A 7 -5.35 48.11 29.39
N ALA A 8 -4.35 47.69 30.10
CA ALA A 8 -4.16 46.35 30.68
C ALA A 8 -5.18 46.09 31.80
N ASN A 9 -5.54 44.83 32.01
CA ASN A 9 -5.94 44.33 33.33
C ASN A 9 -5.52 42.85 33.50
N THR A 10 -4.46 42.68 34.21
CA THR A 10 -3.99 41.49 34.91
C THR A 10 -5.00 41.05 35.99
N ARG A 11 -5.35 39.78 36.03
CA ARG A 11 -5.76 39.14 37.30
C ARG A 11 -5.13 37.76 37.43
N LEU A 12 -4.16 37.67 38.33
CA LEU A 12 -3.73 36.45 39.00
C LEU A 12 -4.92 35.81 39.75
N TYR A 13 -5.02 34.53 39.77
CA TYR A 13 -5.54 33.78 40.92
C TYR A 13 -4.67 32.54 41.18
N ALA A 14 -4.32 32.48 42.47
CA ALA A 14 -3.39 31.54 43.05
C ALA A 14 -4.06 30.21 43.41
N THR A 15 -3.23 29.19 43.40
CA THR A 15 -3.27 27.87 44.05
C THR A 15 -4.13 27.70 45.28
N LEU A 16 -4.85 26.58 45.37
CA LEU A 16 -5.13 25.95 46.67
C LEU A 16 -5.05 24.42 46.57
N TRP A 17 -4.09 23.86 47.30
CA TRP A 17 -3.96 22.45 47.63
C TRP A 17 -4.88 22.14 48.83
N ILE A 18 -5.66 21.04 48.76
CA ILE A 18 -6.16 20.38 49.97
C ILE A 18 -5.93 18.89 49.81
N ALA A 19 -5.00 18.37 50.62
CA ALA A 19 -4.84 16.98 50.94
C ALA A 19 -5.65 16.65 52.18
N ILE A 20 -6.45 15.60 52.15
CA ILE A 20 -6.95 14.94 53.37
C ILE A 20 -6.83 13.44 53.16
N GLY A 21 -6.07 12.83 54.01
CA GLY A 21 -5.88 11.41 54.14
C GLY A 21 -6.59 10.83 55.34
N LEU A 22 -6.55 9.49 55.41
CA LEU A 22 -6.82 8.59 56.56
C LEU A 22 -8.33 8.40 56.92
N THR A 23 -8.85 7.23 57.28
CA THR A 23 -8.36 6.03 57.97
C THR A 23 -9.40 4.90 57.89
N LEU A 24 -8.91 3.68 57.79
CA LEU A 24 -9.10 2.41 58.51
C LEU A 24 -10.46 2.01 59.15
N ALA A 25 -10.68 0.67 59.00
CA ALA A 25 -11.41 -0.28 59.86
C ALA A 25 -12.89 -0.48 59.53
N GLY A 26 -13.45 -1.62 59.49
CA GLY A 26 -13.07 -3.00 59.87
C GLY A 26 -14.29 -3.91 59.79
N CYS A 27 -14.00 -5.19 59.68
CA CYS A 27 -14.74 -6.39 60.12
C CYS A 27 -16.26 -6.56 59.92
N GLY A 28 -16.63 -7.74 59.43
CA GLY A 28 -17.93 -8.37 59.64
C GLY A 28 -18.10 -9.67 58.82
N GLU A 29 -17.82 -10.79 59.49
CA GLU A 29 -18.05 -12.17 59.03
C GLU A 29 -19.54 -12.51 58.91
N SER A 30 -19.87 -13.47 58.04
CA SER A 30 -20.52 -14.75 58.41
C SER A 30 -20.91 -15.56 57.15
N ASP A 31 -20.33 -16.69 56.97
CA ASP A 31 -20.90 -18.05 56.93
C ASP A 31 -22.06 -18.29 55.95
N SER A 32 -22.09 -19.34 55.17
CA SER A 32 -21.76 -20.76 55.41
C SER A 32 -21.81 -21.56 54.09
N ALA A 33 -20.89 -22.52 54.02
CA ALA A 33 -21.03 -23.97 53.72
C ALA A 33 -21.67 -24.39 52.38
N SER A 34 -21.26 -25.33 51.67
CA SER A 34 -20.49 -26.59 51.71
C SER A 34 -20.63 -27.21 50.35
N ASP A 35 -19.90 -28.07 49.77
CA ASP A 35 -19.13 -29.19 50.15
C ASP A 35 -18.30 -29.76 48.98
N SER A 36 -17.13 -30.20 49.29
CA SER A 36 -16.38 -31.43 48.92
C SER A 36 -16.34 -31.86 47.43
N SER A 37 -15.30 -32.34 46.85
CA SER A 37 -14.10 -33.12 47.18
C SER A 37 -13.48 -33.52 45.84
N ASN A 38 -12.22 -33.74 45.59
CA ASN A 38 -11.21 -34.50 46.21
C ASN A 38 -9.84 -34.25 45.56
N ALA A 39 -8.83 -34.16 46.37
CA ALA A 39 -7.44 -34.15 45.95
C ALA A 39 -6.94 -35.59 45.73
N ALA A 40 -6.00 -35.75 44.78
CA ALA A 40 -5.02 -36.80 44.82
C ALA A 40 -3.70 -36.28 44.27
N ALA A 41 -2.79 -35.99 45.20
CA ALA A 41 -1.38 -35.85 44.92
C ALA A 41 -0.74 -37.23 44.87
N ALA A 42 0.11 -37.49 43.91
CA ALA A 42 1.12 -38.54 44.00
C ALA A 42 2.43 -38.02 43.41
N ALA A 43 3.39 -37.83 44.25
CA ALA A 43 4.79 -37.67 43.95
C ALA A 43 5.43 -39.02 43.61
N MET A 44 6.44 -38.97 42.72
CA MET A 44 7.64 -39.80 42.56
C MET A 44 8.00 -39.85 41.08
N SER A 45 9.20 -39.75 40.57
CA SER A 45 10.56 -39.83 41.10
C SER A 45 11.51 -39.27 40.04
N LYS A 46 12.60 -38.71 40.47
CA LYS A 46 13.75 -38.38 39.60
C LYS A 46 14.38 -39.69 39.12
N ASP A 47 14.56 -39.81 37.80
CA ASP A 47 15.78 -40.38 37.26
C ASP A 47 15.97 -39.89 35.81
N GLY A 48 17.19 -39.47 35.51
CA GLY A 48 17.56 -38.73 34.33
C GLY A 48 17.65 -39.56 33.05
N ALA A 49 17.27 -38.89 32.00
CA ALA A 49 17.89 -39.04 30.67
C ALA A 49 17.74 -37.71 29.96
N THR A 50 18.80 -36.93 29.91
CA THR A 50 18.96 -35.79 29.05
C THR A 50 18.94 -36.25 27.58
N ASN A 51 17.76 -36.17 26.95
CA ASN A 51 17.66 -36.01 25.50
C ASN A 51 17.08 -34.62 25.26
N SER A 52 17.94 -33.61 25.19
CA SER A 52 17.60 -32.35 24.65
C SER A 52 17.49 -32.51 23.12
N THR A 53 16.35 -32.98 22.63
CA THR A 53 15.87 -32.55 21.34
C THR A 53 15.59 -31.05 21.52
N ALA A 54 16.56 -30.21 21.14
CA ALA A 54 16.31 -28.81 20.90
C ALA A 54 15.14 -28.77 19.89
N THR A 55 13.95 -28.50 20.39
CA THR A 55 12.86 -28.00 19.51
C THR A 55 13.44 -26.77 18.83
N SER A 56 13.76 -26.90 17.55
CA SER A 56 14.13 -25.77 16.70
C SER A 56 13.03 -24.73 16.92
N ALA A 57 13.38 -23.57 17.45
CA ALA A 57 12.42 -22.51 17.69
C ALA A 57 11.77 -22.17 16.35
N VAL A 58 10.44 -22.20 16.28
CA VAL A 58 9.68 -21.88 15.07
C VAL A 58 10.11 -20.50 14.54
N ALA A 59 10.37 -20.39 13.23
CA ALA A 59 10.75 -19.14 12.57
C ALA A 59 12.00 -18.46 13.16
N ASN A 60 13.03 -19.23 13.50
CA ASN A 60 14.27 -18.71 14.07
C ASN A 60 15.19 -18.16 12.96
N ILE A 61 14.85 -16.98 12.43
CA ILE A 61 15.64 -16.23 11.46
C ILE A 61 16.48 -15.18 12.19
N ASP A 62 17.70 -14.93 11.70
CA ASP A 62 18.52 -13.77 12.01
C ASP A 62 19.17 -13.21 10.74
N GLY A 63 20.00 -12.15 10.88
CA GLY A 63 20.64 -11.48 9.72
C GLY A 63 21.60 -12.38 8.96
N GLU A 64 22.32 -13.27 9.66
CA GLU A 64 23.24 -14.20 9.03
C GLU A 64 22.48 -15.20 8.13
N ARG A 65 21.36 -15.73 8.64
CA ARG A 65 20.53 -16.67 7.90
C ARG A 65 19.90 -16.03 6.64
N ILE A 66 19.51 -14.72 6.73
CA ILE A 66 19.01 -13.99 5.56
C ILE A 66 20.12 -13.72 4.54
N ILE A 67 21.33 -13.36 4.98
CA ILE A 67 22.50 -13.15 4.11
C ILE A 67 22.89 -14.45 3.40
N GLN A 68 22.75 -15.58 4.08
CA GLN A 68 23.05 -16.90 3.54
C GLN A 68 21.83 -17.60 2.90
N ALA A 69 20.78 -16.86 2.53
CA ALA A 69 19.53 -17.43 2.03
C ALA A 69 19.70 -18.37 0.82
N ASP A 70 20.77 -18.25 0.05
CA ASP A 70 21.10 -19.15 -1.07
C ASP A 70 21.53 -20.56 -0.61
N SER A 71 21.96 -20.70 0.63
CA SER A 71 22.19 -22.01 1.24
C SER A 71 20.90 -22.73 1.67
N GLU A 72 19.81 -21.98 1.80
CA GLU A 72 18.48 -22.43 2.16
C GLU A 72 17.41 -22.01 1.14
N PRO A 73 17.55 -22.37 -0.16
CA PRO A 73 16.73 -21.83 -1.25
C PRO A 73 15.23 -22.18 -1.11
N GLY A 74 14.89 -23.13 -0.24
CA GLY A 74 13.52 -23.51 0.09
C GLY A 74 12.76 -22.50 0.97
N ASN A 75 13.46 -21.54 1.57
CA ASN A 75 12.86 -20.50 2.39
C ASN A 75 12.74 -19.17 1.63
N TRP A 76 11.73 -18.37 1.98
CA TRP A 76 11.55 -16.98 1.54
C TRP A 76 11.53 -16.08 2.79
N MET A 77 12.72 -15.68 3.27
CA MET A 77 12.92 -15.20 4.64
C MET A 77 12.75 -13.69 4.84
N ALA A 78 12.79 -12.90 3.77
CA ALA A 78 12.59 -11.46 3.79
C ALA A 78 11.62 -11.04 2.68
N HIS A 79 11.19 -9.77 2.66
CA HIS A 79 10.23 -9.25 1.68
C HIS A 79 10.66 -9.53 0.23
N GLY A 80 11.92 -9.26 -0.11
CA GLY A 80 12.53 -9.57 -1.40
C GLY A 80 13.28 -10.90 -1.45
N ARG A 81 13.06 -11.82 -0.53
CA ARG A 81 13.79 -13.06 -0.23
C ARG A 81 15.11 -12.80 0.53
N THR A 82 15.91 -11.86 0.09
CA THR A 82 17.19 -11.43 0.63
C THR A 82 17.18 -9.92 0.90
N TYR A 83 18.21 -9.37 1.53
CA TYR A 83 18.32 -7.95 1.83
C TYR A 83 18.53 -7.05 0.60
N ASP A 84 19.00 -7.62 -0.50
CA ASP A 84 19.21 -6.92 -1.79
C ASP A 84 17.92 -6.74 -2.60
N GLU A 85 16.81 -7.31 -2.12
CA GLU A 85 15.46 -7.16 -2.69
C GLU A 85 15.37 -7.60 -4.18
N GLN A 86 16.19 -8.54 -4.64
CA GLN A 86 16.18 -8.98 -6.06
C GLN A 86 14.92 -9.78 -6.43
N ARG A 87 14.24 -10.38 -5.45
CA ARG A 87 13.06 -11.24 -5.69
C ARG A 87 13.32 -12.38 -6.69
N TYR A 88 14.54 -12.89 -6.68
CA TYR A 88 14.99 -14.01 -7.48
C TYR A 88 15.03 -15.27 -6.62
N SER A 89 14.49 -16.38 -7.15
CA SER A 89 14.57 -17.71 -6.54
C SER A 89 15.58 -18.59 -7.29
N PRO A 90 16.59 -19.17 -6.62
CA PRO A 90 17.52 -20.11 -7.28
C PRO A 90 16.92 -21.51 -7.51
N LEU A 91 15.65 -21.73 -7.13
CA LEU A 91 14.93 -22.97 -7.40
C LEU A 91 14.57 -23.09 -8.89
N SER A 92 14.74 -24.29 -9.48
CA SER A 92 14.56 -24.56 -10.90
C SER A 92 13.78 -25.85 -11.23
N GLN A 93 13.13 -26.49 -10.26
CA GLN A 93 12.25 -27.63 -10.55
C GLN A 93 11.06 -27.20 -11.42
N ILE A 94 10.52 -25.99 -11.14
CA ILE A 94 9.55 -25.33 -11.99
C ILE A 94 10.33 -24.45 -12.96
N SER A 95 10.31 -24.81 -14.24
CA SER A 95 11.11 -24.19 -15.31
C SER A 95 10.28 -24.02 -16.58
N ASP A 96 10.81 -23.35 -17.57
CA ASP A 96 10.23 -23.22 -18.92
C ASP A 96 9.91 -24.56 -19.59
N LYS A 97 10.53 -25.67 -19.14
CA LYS A 97 10.30 -27.04 -19.63
C LYS A 97 9.25 -27.82 -18.85
N THR A 98 9.04 -27.48 -17.56
CA THR A 98 8.16 -28.23 -16.65
C THR A 98 6.90 -27.46 -16.25
N VAL A 99 6.84 -26.16 -16.53
CA VAL A 99 5.75 -25.27 -16.11
C VAL A 99 4.37 -25.68 -16.66
N ASN A 100 4.30 -26.41 -17.76
CA ASN A 100 3.04 -26.94 -18.30
C ASN A 100 2.35 -27.94 -17.35
N ASP A 101 3.12 -28.58 -16.45
CA ASP A 101 2.61 -29.50 -15.43
C ASP A 101 2.33 -28.80 -14.07
N LEU A 102 2.51 -27.48 -14.01
CA LEU A 102 2.25 -26.67 -12.82
C LEU A 102 0.73 -26.58 -12.58
N GLY A 103 0.29 -27.01 -11.40
CA GLY A 103 -1.11 -27.00 -11.02
C GLY A 103 -1.34 -26.49 -9.61
N LEU A 104 -2.56 -26.02 -9.32
CA LEU A 104 -2.96 -25.61 -8.00
C LEU A 104 -2.88 -26.79 -7.02
N THR A 105 -2.29 -26.56 -5.85
CA THR A 105 -2.14 -27.59 -4.82
C THR A 105 -3.08 -27.33 -3.63
N TRP A 106 -3.19 -26.08 -3.23
CA TRP A 106 -4.12 -25.63 -2.22
C TRP A 106 -4.47 -24.16 -2.41
N TYR A 107 -5.60 -23.76 -1.89
CA TYR A 107 -5.99 -22.36 -1.73
C TYR A 107 -6.70 -22.17 -0.39
N TRP A 108 -6.75 -20.92 0.06
CA TRP A 108 -7.46 -20.52 1.26
C TRP A 108 -8.12 -19.16 1.02
N ASP A 109 -9.44 -19.07 1.21
CA ASP A 109 -10.23 -17.85 1.04
C ASP A 109 -10.10 -16.98 2.30
N THR A 110 -9.80 -15.69 2.13
CA THR A 110 -9.39 -14.79 3.22
C THR A 110 -10.56 -14.13 3.96
N GLY A 111 -11.78 -14.25 3.46
CA GLY A 111 -12.96 -13.59 4.02
C GLY A 111 -13.03 -12.07 3.75
N THR A 112 -12.13 -11.51 2.94
CA THR A 112 -12.14 -10.08 2.59
C THR A 112 -12.32 -9.86 1.09
N THR A 113 -13.05 -8.81 0.74
CA THR A 113 -13.20 -8.31 -0.64
C THR A 113 -12.39 -7.04 -0.89
N ARG A 114 -11.46 -6.71 0.04
CA ARG A 114 -10.54 -5.56 -0.07
C ARG A 114 -9.24 -5.99 -0.74
N GLY A 115 -8.45 -5.01 -1.21
CA GLY A 115 -7.15 -5.24 -1.83
C GLY A 115 -6.18 -6.02 -0.95
N LEU A 116 -5.49 -6.99 -1.54
CA LEU A 116 -4.45 -7.78 -0.89
C LEU A 116 -3.11 -7.54 -1.61
N GLU A 117 -2.14 -6.97 -0.89
CA GLU A 117 -0.86 -6.48 -1.45
C GLU A 117 0.38 -7.21 -0.89
N ALA A 118 0.17 -8.18 0.01
CA ALA A 118 1.26 -8.75 0.79
C ALA A 118 2.21 -9.66 -0.02
N SER A 119 3.52 -9.50 0.19
CA SER A 119 4.51 -10.56 -0.04
C SER A 119 4.47 -11.54 1.15
N PRO A 120 4.12 -12.82 0.96
CA PRO A 120 4.25 -13.80 2.02
C PRO A 120 5.72 -14.05 2.39
N ILE A 121 5.96 -14.46 3.63
CA ILE A 121 7.24 -14.98 4.13
C ILE A 121 7.05 -16.47 4.36
N VAL A 122 8.00 -17.30 3.92
CA VAL A 122 7.98 -18.74 4.21
C VAL A 122 9.28 -19.15 4.91
N VAL A 123 9.12 -19.71 6.11
CA VAL A 123 10.24 -20.16 6.95
C VAL A 123 9.92 -21.50 7.56
N ASP A 124 10.80 -22.47 7.31
CA ASP A 124 10.75 -23.79 7.95
C ASP A 124 9.37 -24.47 7.80
N GLY A 125 8.74 -24.30 6.64
CA GLY A 125 7.44 -24.89 6.29
C GLY A 125 6.21 -24.11 6.80
N VAL A 126 6.38 -22.93 7.39
CA VAL A 126 5.28 -22.03 7.79
C VAL A 126 5.26 -20.79 6.90
N MET A 127 4.09 -20.48 6.35
CA MET A 127 3.84 -19.26 5.57
C MET A 127 3.16 -18.22 6.44
N TYR A 128 3.77 -17.03 6.54
CA TYR A 128 3.20 -15.84 7.18
C TYR A 128 2.78 -14.85 6.12
N SER A 129 1.54 -14.39 6.17
CA SER A 129 1.01 -13.38 5.25
C SER A 129 0.12 -12.38 5.97
N THR A 130 -0.11 -11.24 5.33
CA THR A 130 -0.99 -10.20 5.88
C THR A 130 -2.11 -9.87 4.91
N GLY A 131 -3.18 -9.30 5.46
CA GLY A 131 -4.34 -8.86 4.68
C GLY A 131 -4.78 -7.47 5.05
N SER A 132 -5.89 -7.06 4.44
CA SER A 132 -6.52 -5.77 4.71
C SER A 132 -6.82 -5.61 6.20
N TRP A 133 -6.75 -4.38 6.69
CA TRP A 133 -6.85 -4.06 8.12
C TRP A 133 -5.70 -4.61 8.97
N SER A 134 -4.60 -4.99 8.30
CA SER A 134 -3.37 -5.53 8.92
C SER A 134 -3.59 -6.84 9.68
N VAL A 135 -4.57 -7.64 9.29
CA VAL A 135 -4.74 -9.01 9.79
C VAL A 135 -3.51 -9.83 9.40
N VAL A 136 -3.06 -10.72 10.29
CA VAL A 136 -1.92 -11.62 10.03
C VAL A 136 -2.41 -13.07 10.07
N TRP A 137 -1.93 -13.88 9.15
CA TRP A 137 -2.21 -15.32 9.07
C TRP A 137 -0.92 -16.12 9.01
N ALA A 138 -0.91 -17.24 9.71
CA ALA A 138 0.12 -18.29 9.56
C ALA A 138 -0.52 -19.56 9.02
N HIS A 139 0.06 -20.12 7.98
CA HIS A 139 -0.40 -21.35 7.36
C HIS A 139 0.72 -22.37 7.28
N ASP A 140 0.35 -23.65 7.38
CA ASP A 140 1.21 -24.73 6.93
C ASP A 140 1.46 -24.55 5.42
N ALA A 141 2.72 -24.31 5.04
CA ALA A 141 3.06 -23.94 3.67
C ALA A 141 2.86 -25.09 2.66
N LYS A 142 2.81 -26.35 3.12
CA LYS A 142 2.56 -27.53 2.30
C LYS A 142 1.08 -27.74 1.99
N THR A 143 0.21 -27.48 2.97
CA THR A 143 -1.19 -27.88 2.91
C THR A 143 -2.19 -26.72 2.86
N GLY A 144 -1.73 -25.48 3.15
CA GLY A 144 -2.60 -24.32 3.29
C GLY A 144 -3.45 -24.30 4.56
N LYS A 145 -3.25 -25.27 5.48
CA LYS A 145 -3.98 -25.29 6.75
C LYS A 145 -3.64 -24.05 7.58
N LEU A 146 -4.68 -23.27 7.98
CA LEU A 146 -4.50 -22.18 8.92
C LEU A 146 -4.01 -22.71 10.27
N LEU A 147 -2.89 -22.19 10.76
CA LEU A 147 -2.29 -22.50 12.06
C LEU A 147 -2.80 -21.54 13.13
N TRP A 148 -2.73 -20.25 12.85
CA TRP A 148 -3.26 -19.18 13.68
C TRP A 148 -3.55 -17.91 12.85
N SER A 149 -4.34 -17.01 13.42
CA SER A 149 -4.60 -15.68 12.86
C SER A 149 -4.59 -14.64 13.97
N TYR A 150 -4.22 -13.41 13.61
CA TYR A 150 -4.25 -12.24 14.49
C TYR A 150 -4.97 -11.09 13.78
N ASP A 151 -6.02 -10.55 14.41
CA ASP A 151 -6.68 -9.31 13.99
C ASP A 151 -6.27 -8.19 15.00
N PRO A 152 -5.59 -7.13 14.54
CA PRO A 152 -5.20 -6.02 15.40
C PRO A 152 -6.38 -5.16 15.86
N GLU A 153 -7.61 -5.45 15.44
CA GLU A 153 -8.83 -4.72 15.78
C GLU A 153 -8.72 -3.22 15.50
N VAL A 154 -8.14 -2.87 14.35
CA VAL A 154 -8.03 -1.47 13.91
C VAL A 154 -9.42 -0.82 13.88
N PRO A 155 -9.62 0.34 14.56
CA PRO A 155 -10.89 1.04 14.49
C PRO A 155 -11.28 1.35 13.04
N ARG A 156 -12.45 0.89 12.60
CA ARG A 156 -12.88 1.05 11.19
C ARG A 156 -12.96 2.51 10.76
N SER A 157 -13.23 3.44 11.70
CA SER A 157 -13.17 4.88 11.44
C SER A 157 -11.80 5.38 11.00
N HIS A 158 -10.70 4.69 11.36
CA HIS A 158 -9.35 5.06 10.91
C HIS A 158 -9.13 4.83 9.40
N GLY A 159 -9.95 4.00 8.78
CA GLY A 159 -9.87 3.72 7.34
C GLY A 159 -10.03 4.95 6.44
N VAL A 160 -10.65 6.04 6.92
CA VAL A 160 -10.76 7.31 6.18
C VAL A 160 -9.38 7.91 5.87
N TYR A 161 -8.37 7.66 6.71
CA TYR A 161 -6.99 8.15 6.54
C TYR A 161 -6.13 7.24 5.63
N ALA A 162 -6.64 6.09 5.24
CA ALA A 162 -5.97 5.19 4.31
C ALA A 162 -6.27 5.62 2.86
N CYS A 163 -5.49 6.56 2.33
CA CYS A 163 -5.67 7.14 0.98
C CYS A 163 -5.87 6.09 -0.12
N CYS A 164 -5.27 4.93 0.07
CA CYS A 164 -5.01 3.94 -0.97
C CYS A 164 -5.53 2.55 -0.58
N ASP A 165 -6.65 2.49 0.12
CA ASP A 165 -7.25 1.33 0.75
C ASP A 165 -6.56 0.91 2.06
N VAL A 166 -7.23 0.08 2.86
CA VAL A 166 -6.74 -0.43 4.15
C VAL A 166 -5.83 -1.65 3.96
N VAL A 167 -4.91 -1.54 3.01
CA VAL A 167 -4.00 -2.60 2.58
C VAL A 167 -2.83 -2.80 3.55
N ASN A 168 -2.15 -3.95 3.42
CA ASN A 168 -0.91 -4.23 4.11
C ASN A 168 0.01 -5.04 3.18
N ARG A 169 1.30 -4.65 3.07
CA ARG A 169 2.25 -5.23 2.09
C ARG A 169 3.12 -6.35 2.64
N GLY A 170 2.91 -6.72 3.91
CA GLY A 170 3.59 -7.87 4.49
C GLY A 170 4.06 -7.68 5.93
N ALA A 171 4.65 -8.73 6.45
CA ALA A 171 5.27 -8.78 7.77
C ALA A 171 6.76 -9.06 7.64
N ALA A 172 7.49 -8.96 8.74
CA ALA A 172 8.86 -9.46 8.86
C ALA A 172 8.91 -10.54 9.95
N VAL A 173 9.89 -11.44 9.84
CA VAL A 173 10.08 -12.56 10.78
C VAL A 173 11.48 -12.51 11.35
N TRP A 174 11.62 -12.65 12.67
CA TRP A 174 12.90 -12.60 13.34
C TRP A 174 12.87 -13.30 14.69
N LYS A 175 13.79 -14.24 14.89
CA LYS A 175 14.01 -14.95 16.17
C LYS A 175 12.71 -15.41 16.86
N GLY A 176 11.87 -16.11 16.11
CA GLY A 176 10.62 -16.67 16.62
C GLY A 176 9.47 -15.68 16.76
N ARG A 177 9.55 -14.50 16.12
CA ARG A 177 8.50 -13.49 16.14
C ARG A 177 8.13 -13.02 14.74
N VAL A 178 6.87 -12.56 14.59
CA VAL A 178 6.34 -11.93 13.40
C VAL A 178 6.03 -10.47 13.73
N TYR A 179 6.48 -9.54 12.89
CA TYR A 179 6.30 -8.10 13.09
C TYR A 179 5.44 -7.52 12.00
N VAL A 180 4.43 -6.74 12.37
CA VAL A 180 3.49 -6.11 11.45
C VAL A 180 3.24 -4.66 11.83
N GLY A 181 3.25 -3.77 10.82
CA GLY A 181 2.73 -2.40 10.96
C GLY A 181 1.22 -2.41 10.76
N THR A 182 0.47 -1.66 11.57
CA THR A 182 -0.99 -1.59 11.46
C THR A 182 -1.47 -0.25 10.92
N ILE A 183 -2.62 -0.23 10.27
CA ILE A 183 -3.19 0.98 9.65
C ILE A 183 -3.31 2.14 10.65
N ASP A 184 -3.59 1.86 11.92
CA ASP A 184 -3.69 2.87 12.99
C ASP A 184 -2.33 3.26 13.61
N GLY A 185 -1.23 2.94 12.95
CA GLY A 185 0.11 3.40 13.29
C GLY A 185 0.79 2.64 14.42
N ARG A 186 0.37 1.42 14.76
CA ARG A 186 1.10 0.55 15.69
C ARG A 186 2.09 -0.33 14.95
N LEU A 187 3.19 -0.67 15.61
CA LEU A 187 4.07 -1.79 15.27
C LEU A 187 3.85 -2.88 16.31
N VAL A 188 3.50 -4.09 15.85
CA VAL A 188 3.15 -5.21 16.72
C VAL A 188 4.10 -6.36 16.49
N ALA A 189 4.62 -6.95 17.54
CA ALA A 189 5.36 -8.22 17.53
C ALA A 189 4.48 -9.34 18.06
N LEU A 190 4.37 -10.42 17.28
CA LEU A 190 3.61 -11.63 17.60
C LEU A 190 4.57 -12.79 17.84
N ASP A 191 4.21 -13.72 18.70
CA ASP A 191 4.88 -15.02 18.77
C ASP A 191 4.58 -15.81 17.48
N ALA A 192 5.63 -16.28 16.81
CA ALA A 192 5.46 -16.96 15.53
C ALA A 192 4.77 -18.33 15.66
N SER A 193 4.71 -18.91 16.86
CA SER A 193 4.14 -20.23 17.11
C SER A 193 2.62 -20.22 17.25
N ASP A 194 2.04 -19.14 17.81
CA ASP A 194 0.62 -19.09 18.16
C ASP A 194 -0.07 -17.76 17.84
N GLY A 195 0.67 -16.73 17.36
CA GLY A 195 0.14 -15.42 17.01
C GLY A 195 -0.19 -14.52 18.21
N SER A 196 0.19 -14.90 19.43
CA SER A 196 -0.04 -14.07 20.61
C SER A 196 0.84 -12.81 20.59
N VAL A 197 0.30 -11.69 21.10
CA VAL A 197 1.02 -10.40 21.12
C VAL A 197 2.13 -10.45 22.16
N VAL A 198 3.37 -10.25 21.70
CA VAL A 198 4.56 -10.14 22.58
C VAL A 198 4.70 -8.68 23.06
N TRP A 199 4.61 -7.72 22.13
CA TRP A 199 4.57 -6.31 22.43
C TRP A 199 3.86 -5.53 21.31
N SER A 200 3.38 -4.33 21.63
CA SER A 200 2.76 -3.42 20.68
C SER A 200 3.19 -1.99 20.99
N GLN A 201 3.74 -1.31 20.00
CA GLN A 201 4.26 0.06 20.12
C GLN A 201 3.51 1.00 19.19
N GLN A 202 2.97 2.13 19.71
CA GLN A 202 2.47 3.21 18.88
C GLN A 202 3.64 3.96 18.24
N THR A 203 3.73 3.96 16.91
CA THR A 203 4.84 4.56 16.17
C THR A 203 4.51 5.95 15.65
N THR A 204 3.23 6.25 15.51
CA THR A 204 2.72 7.51 14.94
C THR A 204 1.95 8.31 15.96
N ASP A 205 1.80 9.61 15.71
CA ASP A 205 0.90 10.47 16.47
C ASP A 205 -0.56 10.09 16.15
N ARG A 206 -1.34 9.79 17.20
CA ARG A 206 -2.75 9.38 17.07
C ARG A 206 -3.69 10.52 16.66
N ASP A 207 -3.28 11.75 16.92
CA ASP A 207 -4.08 12.95 16.63
C ASP A 207 -3.85 13.46 15.19
N ARG A 208 -3.01 12.75 14.41
CA ARG A 208 -2.70 13.04 13.01
C ARG A 208 -3.09 11.87 12.13
N ALA A 209 -3.35 12.14 10.86
CA ALA A 209 -3.80 11.15 9.86
C ALA A 209 -2.65 10.26 9.33
N TYR A 210 -1.84 9.71 10.23
CA TYR A 210 -0.81 8.73 9.88
C TYR A 210 -1.41 7.35 9.66
N THR A 211 -0.84 6.61 8.73
CA THR A 211 -1.12 5.20 8.50
C THR A 211 0.17 4.42 8.30
N ILE A 212 0.10 3.09 8.42
CA ILE A 212 1.18 2.18 8.02
C ILE A 212 0.61 1.11 7.11
N THR A 213 1.14 1.02 5.88
CA THR A 213 0.78 0.01 4.88
C THR A 213 1.99 -0.82 4.44
N GLY A 214 3.20 -0.32 4.64
CA GLY A 214 4.46 -0.97 4.24
C GLY A 214 4.84 -2.14 5.15
N ALA A 215 5.57 -3.10 4.58
CA ALA A 215 6.16 -4.18 5.34
C ALA A 215 7.41 -3.68 6.10
N PRO A 216 7.58 -4.02 7.40
CA PRO A 216 8.79 -3.68 8.13
C PRO A 216 10.00 -4.44 7.58
N ARG A 217 11.20 -3.92 7.81
CA ARG A 217 12.48 -4.61 7.58
C ARG A 217 13.20 -4.81 8.90
N ILE A 218 13.86 -5.97 9.08
CA ILE A 218 14.64 -6.21 10.30
C ILE A 218 16.10 -6.30 9.95
N ILE A 219 16.88 -5.37 10.50
CA ILE A 219 18.30 -5.21 10.23
C ILE A 219 19.02 -5.07 11.57
N ASN A 220 20.02 -5.92 11.81
CA ASN A 220 20.85 -5.90 13.02
C ASN A 220 20.03 -5.96 14.33
N GLY A 221 18.85 -6.61 14.31
CA GLY A 221 17.94 -6.69 15.47
C GLY A 221 17.05 -5.47 15.68
N ASN A 222 17.03 -4.53 14.75
CA ASN A 222 16.13 -3.38 14.71
C ASN A 222 15.01 -3.62 13.69
N VAL A 223 13.76 -3.41 14.09
CA VAL A 223 12.59 -3.38 13.21
C VAL A 223 12.44 -1.97 12.67
N ILE A 224 12.63 -1.81 11.38
CA ILE A 224 12.60 -0.51 10.70
C ILE A 224 11.26 -0.35 9.99
N ILE A 225 10.59 0.75 10.25
CA ILE A 225 9.26 1.06 9.70
C ILE A 225 9.12 2.55 9.42
N GLY A 226 8.49 2.90 8.32
CA GLY A 226 8.10 4.25 7.99
C GLY A 226 6.61 4.49 8.22
N ASN A 227 6.06 5.50 7.55
CA ASN A 227 4.66 5.88 7.67
C ASN A 227 4.08 6.33 6.33
N GLY A 228 2.74 6.29 6.20
CA GLY A 228 1.92 6.94 5.17
C GLY A 228 1.17 8.14 5.74
N GLY A 229 0.31 8.77 4.92
CA GLY A 229 -0.55 9.89 5.30
C GLY A 229 -0.15 11.24 4.69
N ALA A 230 0.76 11.27 3.71
CA ALA A 230 1.19 12.52 3.07
C ALA A 230 0.01 13.33 2.51
N GLU A 231 -0.99 12.66 1.94
CA GLU A 231 -2.19 13.26 1.37
C GLU A 231 -3.02 14.06 2.38
N TYR A 232 -2.94 13.68 3.67
CA TYR A 232 -3.63 14.33 4.79
C TYR A 232 -2.77 15.37 5.51
N GLY A 233 -1.55 15.61 5.05
CA GLY A 233 -0.68 16.61 5.64
C GLY A 233 0.03 16.11 6.90
N VAL A 234 0.86 15.08 6.78
CA VAL A 234 1.74 14.61 7.85
C VAL A 234 3.21 14.81 7.49
N ARG A 235 4.08 14.81 8.49
CA ARG A 235 5.54 14.86 8.32
C ARG A 235 6.11 13.46 8.23
N GLY A 236 6.84 13.17 7.16
CA GLY A 236 7.46 11.87 6.90
C GLY A 236 8.66 11.58 7.80
N TYR A 237 8.82 10.30 8.14
CA TYR A 237 9.97 9.77 8.86
C TYR A 237 10.09 8.26 8.68
N VAL A 238 11.26 7.72 9.06
CA VAL A 238 11.51 6.31 9.29
C VAL A 238 12.03 6.12 10.72
N THR A 239 11.66 5.03 11.37
CA THR A 239 12.04 4.76 12.76
C THR A 239 12.52 3.33 12.90
N ALA A 240 13.54 3.11 13.71
CA ALA A 240 13.98 1.78 14.16
C ALA A 240 13.54 1.53 15.59
N TYR A 241 13.03 0.34 15.82
CA TYR A 241 12.62 -0.18 17.12
C TYR A 241 13.37 -1.48 17.44
N SER A 242 13.78 -1.67 18.68
CA SER A 242 14.37 -2.95 19.10
C SER A 242 13.40 -4.11 18.84
N ALA A 243 13.83 -5.13 18.13
CA ALA A 243 13.03 -6.32 17.88
C ALA A 243 12.68 -7.07 19.19
N THR A 244 13.46 -6.87 20.26
CA THR A 244 13.28 -7.56 21.54
C THR A 244 12.10 -7.01 22.35
N ASP A 245 11.96 -5.70 22.45
CA ASP A 245 11.03 -5.04 23.39
C ASP A 245 10.23 -3.91 22.79
N GLY A 246 10.51 -3.51 21.53
CA GLY A 246 9.82 -2.42 20.85
C GLY A 246 10.28 -1.02 21.27
N GLU A 247 11.41 -0.90 22.02
CA GLU A 247 11.97 0.42 22.34
C GLU A 247 12.48 1.13 21.09
N GLN A 248 12.13 2.41 20.94
CA GLN A 248 12.63 3.23 19.84
C GLN A 248 14.15 3.44 19.98
N GLN A 249 14.89 3.06 18.94
CA GLN A 249 16.34 3.21 18.89
C GLN A 249 16.74 4.55 18.28
N TRP A 250 16.17 4.87 17.12
CA TRP A 250 16.36 6.13 16.42
C TRP A 250 15.18 6.46 15.52
N ARG A 251 15.07 7.75 15.14
CA ARG A 251 14.14 8.24 14.12
C ARG A 251 14.84 9.24 13.21
N PHE A 252 14.63 9.11 11.90
CA PHE A 252 15.08 10.04 10.89
C PHE A 252 13.89 10.67 10.20
N TYR A 253 13.71 11.99 10.34
CA TYR A 253 12.71 12.74 9.58
C TYR A 253 13.20 13.02 8.18
N THR A 254 12.31 12.97 7.20
CA THR A 254 12.60 13.14 5.76
C THR A 254 12.29 14.55 5.26
N VAL A 255 11.61 15.36 6.08
CA VAL A 255 11.22 16.74 5.77
C VAL A 255 11.61 17.61 6.98
N PRO A 256 12.21 18.80 6.78
CA PRO A 256 12.52 19.70 7.88
C PRO A 256 11.24 20.20 8.57
N GLY A 257 11.33 20.44 9.86
CA GLY A 257 10.24 20.99 10.67
C GLY A 257 10.13 22.51 10.58
N ASN A 258 9.48 23.10 11.59
CA ASN A 258 9.40 24.55 11.75
C ASN A 258 10.83 25.13 11.90
N PRO A 259 11.22 26.12 11.10
CA PRO A 259 12.55 26.71 11.15
C PRO A 259 12.85 27.50 12.44
N ASP A 260 11.83 27.82 13.25
CA ASP A 260 12.00 28.46 14.56
C ASP A 260 12.43 27.46 15.64
N ASP A 261 12.30 26.15 15.37
CA ASP A 261 12.73 25.08 16.27
C ASP A 261 14.13 24.56 15.86
N PRO A 262 14.92 24.02 16.80
CA PRO A 262 16.18 23.35 16.44
C PRO A 262 15.93 22.15 15.52
N TYR A 263 16.72 22.04 14.45
CA TYR A 263 16.68 20.86 13.60
C TYR A 263 17.20 19.62 14.34
N GLU A 264 16.58 18.47 14.11
CA GLU A 264 16.90 17.22 14.79
C GLU A 264 18.31 16.71 14.46
N ASN A 265 18.84 17.08 13.27
CA ASN A 265 20.17 16.76 12.84
C ASN A 265 20.65 17.69 11.72
N LYS A 266 21.97 17.62 11.40
CA LYS A 266 22.59 18.46 10.38
C LYS A 266 22.04 18.22 8.97
N ALA A 267 21.63 17.00 8.65
CA ALA A 267 21.05 16.68 7.32
C ALA A 267 19.73 17.44 7.10
N LEU A 268 18.92 17.59 8.13
CA LEU A 268 17.67 18.38 8.05
C LEU A 268 17.94 19.89 8.03
N GLU A 269 18.98 20.38 8.71
CA GLU A 269 19.41 21.78 8.61
C GLU A 269 19.82 22.13 7.17
N GLU A 270 20.57 21.24 6.50
CA GLU A 270 20.91 21.42 5.07
C GLU A 270 19.68 21.29 4.15
N ALA A 271 18.80 20.32 4.41
CA ALA A 271 17.55 20.14 3.66
C ALA A 271 16.67 21.39 3.74
N ALA A 272 16.56 22.04 4.89
CA ALA A 272 15.75 23.25 5.08
C ALA A 272 16.13 24.40 4.14
N LYS A 273 17.39 24.46 3.70
CA LYS A 273 17.86 25.46 2.72
C LYS A 273 17.23 25.31 1.33
N THR A 274 16.63 24.14 1.05
CA THR A 274 15.95 23.82 -0.21
C THR A 274 14.44 24.05 -0.18
N TRP A 275 13.90 24.52 0.92
CA TRP A 275 12.49 24.82 1.11
C TRP A 275 12.26 26.34 1.16
N ARG A 276 11.06 26.79 0.75
CA ARG A 276 10.65 28.20 0.77
C ARG A 276 9.25 28.33 1.35
N GLY A 277 9.01 29.46 2.03
CA GLY A 277 7.72 29.71 2.69
C GLY A 277 7.54 28.89 3.95
N ASP A 278 6.33 28.86 4.45
CA ASP A 278 5.96 28.26 5.74
C ASP A 278 4.82 27.23 5.63
N GLU A 279 4.19 27.11 4.46
CA GLU A 279 3.05 26.21 4.26
C GLU A 279 3.44 24.74 4.49
N TYR A 280 4.60 24.31 3.99
CA TYR A 280 5.01 22.92 4.08
C TYR A 280 5.06 22.36 5.50
N TRP A 281 5.64 23.10 6.45
CA TRP A 281 5.76 22.60 7.82
C TRP A 281 4.45 22.77 8.62
N LYS A 282 3.58 23.73 8.28
CA LYS A 282 2.25 23.87 8.85
C LYS A 282 1.33 22.73 8.47
N VAL A 283 1.36 22.33 7.21
CA VAL A 283 0.64 21.16 6.68
C VAL A 283 1.30 19.85 7.14
N GLY A 284 2.62 19.77 7.10
CA GLY A 284 3.40 18.58 7.47
C GLY A 284 4.50 18.24 6.46
N GLY A 285 4.37 18.71 5.21
CA GLY A 285 5.39 18.63 4.17
C GLY A 285 5.47 17.30 3.42
N GLY A 286 4.86 16.23 3.89
CA GLY A 286 4.89 14.92 3.25
C GLY A 286 6.20 14.16 3.47
N GLY A 287 6.75 13.55 2.41
CA GLY A 287 8.01 12.80 2.46
C GLY A 287 7.91 11.47 3.22
N THR A 288 6.75 10.84 3.24
CA THR A 288 6.51 9.60 3.97
C THR A 288 7.29 8.42 3.37
N VAL A 289 7.81 7.55 4.24
CA VAL A 289 8.52 6.31 3.87
C VAL A 289 7.51 5.18 3.97
N TRP A 290 6.66 5.05 2.93
CA TRP A 290 5.47 4.19 3.02
C TRP A 290 5.67 2.79 2.43
N ASP A 291 6.81 2.50 1.75
CA ASP A 291 7.05 1.17 1.18
C ASP A 291 8.53 0.79 1.17
N SER A 292 9.25 0.95 0.05
CA SER A 292 10.49 0.23 -0.23
C SER A 292 11.68 0.62 0.64
N MET A 293 12.39 -0.42 1.09
CA MET A 293 13.69 -0.34 1.78
C MET A 293 14.55 -1.52 1.31
N ALA A 294 15.87 -1.29 1.18
CA ALA A 294 16.86 -2.31 0.91
C ALA A 294 18.05 -2.14 1.86
N PHE A 295 18.80 -3.21 2.11
CA PHE A 295 19.93 -3.19 3.01
C PHE A 295 21.16 -3.84 2.38
N ASP A 296 22.30 -3.16 2.44
CA ASP A 296 23.61 -3.71 2.07
C ASP A 296 24.38 -4.08 3.35
N PRO A 297 24.52 -5.38 3.68
CA PRO A 297 25.23 -5.82 4.88
C PRO A 297 26.74 -5.55 4.82
N GLU A 298 27.36 -5.53 3.64
CA GLU A 298 28.78 -5.25 3.47
C GLU A 298 29.11 -3.78 3.78
N LEU A 299 28.25 -2.86 3.32
CA LEU A 299 28.39 -1.43 3.57
C LEU A 299 27.74 -0.97 4.88
N ASN A 300 27.03 -1.85 5.56
CA ASN A 300 26.14 -1.55 6.68
C ASN A 300 25.27 -0.31 6.37
N THR A 301 24.53 -0.38 5.26
CA THR A 301 23.77 0.76 4.73
C THR A 301 22.34 0.37 4.43
N LEU A 302 21.41 1.07 5.09
CA LEU A 302 19.98 1.04 4.81
C LEU A 302 19.67 2.09 3.74
N TYR A 303 18.95 1.68 2.69
CA TYR A 303 18.38 2.59 1.69
C TYR A 303 16.88 2.67 1.89
N ILE A 304 16.34 3.89 1.96
CA ILE A 304 14.90 4.16 2.08
C ILE A 304 14.44 4.99 0.89
N GLY A 305 13.22 4.69 0.43
CA GLY A 305 12.52 5.51 -0.57
C GLY A 305 11.65 6.54 0.12
N VAL A 306 11.80 7.81 -0.28
CA VAL A 306 11.03 8.94 0.29
C VAL A 306 9.93 9.36 -0.67
N GLY A 307 8.74 9.61 -0.12
CA GLY A 307 7.53 9.94 -0.84
C GLY A 307 7.44 11.39 -1.32
N ASN A 308 6.27 11.70 -1.84
CA ASN A 308 5.85 12.99 -2.38
C ASN A 308 5.71 14.07 -1.31
N GLY A 309 5.60 15.32 -1.78
CA GLY A 309 5.32 16.47 -0.94
C GLY A 309 3.84 16.61 -0.59
N SER A 310 3.56 17.31 0.50
CA SER A 310 2.22 17.71 0.92
C SER A 310 2.19 19.23 1.18
N PRO A 311 1.35 19.98 0.45
CA PRO A 311 0.57 19.58 -0.74
C PRO A 311 1.42 19.06 -1.91
N TRP A 312 0.82 18.32 -2.87
CA TRP A 312 1.52 17.91 -4.10
C TRP A 312 1.98 19.14 -4.89
N ASN A 313 1.10 20.13 -5.02
CA ASN A 313 1.37 21.37 -5.73
C ASN A 313 2.53 22.14 -5.08
N ARG A 314 3.67 22.19 -5.76
CA ARG A 314 4.88 22.84 -5.25
C ARG A 314 4.75 24.37 -5.12
N TYR A 315 3.87 24.99 -5.88
CA TYR A 315 3.63 26.45 -5.82
C TYR A 315 2.89 26.86 -4.54
N ILE A 316 2.11 25.93 -3.96
CA ILE A 316 1.48 26.09 -2.65
C ILE A 316 2.44 25.64 -1.55
N ARG A 317 3.05 24.46 -1.69
CA ARG A 317 3.91 23.86 -0.67
C ARG A 317 5.18 24.67 -0.39
N SER A 318 5.84 25.16 -1.45
CA SER A 318 7.12 25.86 -1.37
C SER A 318 7.13 27.05 -2.34
N PRO A 319 6.34 28.11 -2.07
CA PRO A 319 6.26 29.28 -2.91
C PRO A 319 7.65 29.94 -3.02
N GLY A 320 8.14 30.10 -4.24
CA GLY A 320 9.51 30.54 -4.51
C GLY A 320 10.47 29.40 -4.86
N GLY A 321 9.99 28.17 -4.95
CA GLY A 321 10.73 27.01 -5.48
C GLY A 321 11.63 26.30 -4.47
N GLY A 322 12.69 25.67 -5.00
CA GLY A 322 13.63 24.83 -4.26
C GLY A 322 13.38 23.35 -4.49
N ASP A 323 14.43 22.54 -4.24
CA ASP A 323 14.42 21.11 -4.51
C ASP A 323 13.57 20.31 -3.50
N ASN A 324 13.26 20.89 -2.33
CA ASN A 324 12.44 20.31 -1.25
C ASN A 324 13.00 18.97 -0.73
N LEU A 325 14.28 18.95 -0.31
CA LEU A 325 14.91 17.74 0.23
C LEU A 325 14.22 17.28 1.53
N TYR A 326 13.95 15.97 1.71
CA TYR A 326 14.33 14.85 0.85
C TYR A 326 13.12 14.24 0.10
N LEU A 327 12.16 15.02 -0.38
CA LEU A 327 11.06 14.48 -1.18
C LEU A 327 11.60 13.72 -2.39
N SER A 328 10.91 12.67 -2.81
CA SER A 328 11.17 11.92 -4.04
C SER A 328 12.64 11.48 -4.15
N SER A 329 13.21 11.00 -3.05
CA SER A 329 14.63 10.67 -2.93
C SER A 329 14.87 9.25 -2.47
N ILE A 330 15.97 8.67 -2.92
CA ILE A 330 16.62 7.54 -2.25
C ILE A 330 17.55 8.13 -1.18
N VAL A 331 17.40 7.74 0.08
CA VAL A 331 18.26 8.20 1.19
C VAL A 331 18.96 7.01 1.82
N ALA A 332 20.28 7.13 1.97
CA ALA A 332 21.14 6.12 2.61
C ALA A 332 21.41 6.50 4.06
N LEU A 333 21.15 5.57 4.97
CA LEU A 333 21.30 5.72 6.41
C LEU A 333 22.19 4.62 7.00
N ASN A 334 22.77 4.89 8.15
CA ASN A 334 23.31 3.85 9.01
C ASN A 334 22.13 3.15 9.73
N PRO A 335 21.92 1.82 9.58
CA PRO A 335 20.77 1.13 10.16
C PRO A 335 20.79 1.05 11.69
N ASP A 336 21.97 1.18 12.31
CA ASP A 336 22.12 1.08 13.77
C ASP A 336 21.83 2.39 14.49
N THR A 337 22.10 3.54 13.81
CA THR A 337 22.04 4.87 14.43
C THR A 337 21.06 5.83 13.76
N GLY A 338 20.58 5.52 12.55
CA GLY A 338 19.79 6.45 11.74
C GLY A 338 20.59 7.59 11.14
N GLU A 339 21.93 7.58 11.25
CA GLU A 339 22.79 8.64 10.72
C GLU A 339 22.75 8.66 9.20
N TYR A 340 22.56 9.88 8.64
CA TYR A 340 22.54 10.13 7.21
C TYR A 340 23.94 9.91 6.59
N LYS A 341 23.96 9.20 5.42
CA LYS A 341 25.16 8.99 4.62
C LYS A 341 25.15 9.79 3.33
N TRP A 342 24.13 9.62 2.50
CA TRP A 342 23.95 10.33 1.23
C TRP A 342 22.49 10.24 0.76
N HIS A 343 22.12 11.02 -0.24
CA HIS A 343 20.86 10.90 -0.95
C HIS A 343 21.04 11.09 -2.46
N TYR A 344 20.06 10.56 -3.21
CA TYR A 344 19.85 10.89 -4.61
C TYR A 344 18.39 11.25 -4.83
N GLN A 345 18.11 12.46 -5.34
CA GLN A 345 16.76 12.95 -5.55
C GLN A 345 16.34 12.72 -7.00
N THR A 346 15.32 11.87 -7.22
CA THR A 346 14.82 11.49 -8.55
C THR A 346 13.95 12.57 -9.18
N THR A 347 13.26 13.37 -8.35
CA THR A 347 12.37 14.45 -8.82
C THR A 347 12.51 15.68 -7.90
N PRO A 348 13.50 16.55 -8.12
CA PRO A 348 13.64 17.81 -7.37
C PRO A 348 12.40 18.68 -7.50
N GLY A 349 11.88 19.18 -6.38
CA GLY A 349 10.69 20.04 -6.37
C GLY A 349 9.46 19.37 -6.99
N ASP A 350 9.25 18.07 -6.74
CA ASP A 350 8.11 17.29 -7.27
C ASP A 350 6.79 18.06 -7.20
N ASN A 351 5.98 17.93 -8.26
CA ASN A 351 4.71 18.62 -8.45
C ASN A 351 3.57 17.67 -8.88
N TRP A 352 3.87 16.37 -9.07
CA TRP A 352 3.00 15.41 -9.77
C TRP A 352 2.71 14.14 -8.95
N ASP A 353 3.06 14.15 -7.64
CA ASP A 353 3.01 12.98 -6.77
C ASP A 353 4.04 11.90 -7.17
N TYR A 354 5.19 12.30 -7.71
CA TYR A 354 6.26 11.35 -8.00
C TYR A 354 7.04 11.02 -6.74
N THR A 355 7.04 9.75 -6.37
CA THR A 355 7.71 9.24 -5.19
C THR A 355 8.93 8.42 -5.58
N ALA A 356 9.89 8.27 -4.68
CA ALA A 356 10.98 7.29 -4.79
C ALA A 356 10.79 6.09 -3.83
N THR A 357 9.54 5.83 -3.43
CA THR A 357 9.18 4.71 -2.56
C THR A 357 8.96 3.40 -3.30
N GLN A 358 9.10 3.38 -4.62
CA GLN A 358 9.01 2.20 -5.44
C GLN A 358 10.16 1.23 -5.14
N HIS A 359 9.93 -0.04 -5.45
CA HIS A 359 10.86 -1.12 -5.16
C HIS A 359 12.30 -0.80 -5.61
N MET A 360 13.25 -0.99 -4.71
CA MET A 360 14.70 -0.84 -4.96
C MET A 360 15.37 -2.20 -5.02
N ILE A 361 16.32 -2.37 -5.95
CA ILE A 361 17.08 -3.59 -6.12
C ILE A 361 18.57 -3.27 -6.00
N LEU A 362 19.29 -4.03 -5.18
CA LEU A 362 20.75 -3.96 -5.09
C LEU A 362 21.37 -5.07 -5.96
N ALA A 363 22.42 -4.71 -6.71
CA ALA A 363 23.17 -5.68 -7.50
C ALA A 363 24.65 -5.26 -7.63
N ASP A 364 25.51 -6.24 -7.86
CA ASP A 364 26.90 -6.03 -8.29
C ASP A 364 26.98 -6.37 -9.77
N MET A 365 27.42 -5.45 -10.59
CA MET A 365 27.44 -5.62 -12.04
C MET A 365 28.60 -4.90 -12.72
N LYS A 366 28.90 -5.30 -13.96
CA LYS A 366 29.90 -4.63 -14.80
C LYS A 366 29.27 -3.52 -15.62
N ILE A 367 29.69 -2.27 -15.37
CA ILE A 367 29.25 -1.10 -16.14
C ILE A 367 30.48 -0.37 -16.66
N GLY A 368 30.57 -0.17 -17.98
CA GLY A 368 31.74 0.45 -18.61
C GLY A 368 33.04 -0.30 -18.39
N GLY A 369 32.97 -1.63 -18.17
CA GLY A 369 34.13 -2.49 -17.89
C GLY A 369 34.59 -2.52 -16.43
N ALA A 370 34.01 -1.71 -15.54
CA ALA A 370 34.30 -1.69 -14.11
C ALA A 370 33.24 -2.42 -13.29
N ASP A 371 33.66 -3.09 -12.22
CA ASP A 371 32.73 -3.67 -11.25
C ASP A 371 32.10 -2.53 -10.45
N ARG A 372 30.76 -2.50 -10.35
CA ARG A 372 29.98 -1.46 -9.68
C ARG A 372 28.99 -2.09 -8.71
N LYS A 373 28.91 -1.52 -7.52
CA LYS A 373 27.83 -1.77 -6.57
C LYS A 373 26.71 -0.79 -6.85
N VAL A 374 25.57 -1.27 -7.35
CA VAL A 374 24.49 -0.40 -7.80
C VAL A 374 23.21 -0.59 -6.99
N ILE A 375 22.44 0.48 -6.90
CA ILE A 375 21.01 0.48 -6.56
C ILE A 375 20.23 0.87 -7.81
N MET A 376 19.20 0.09 -8.11
CA MET A 376 18.34 0.26 -9.30
C MET A 376 16.92 0.55 -8.86
N GLN A 377 16.27 1.51 -9.50
CA GLN A 377 14.90 1.88 -9.22
C GLN A 377 14.18 2.40 -10.46
N ALA A 378 12.91 2.00 -10.63
CA ALA A 378 11.95 2.59 -11.56
C ALA A 378 10.88 3.35 -10.75
N PRO A 379 11.11 4.61 -10.33
CA PRO A 379 10.14 5.39 -9.57
C PRO A 379 8.94 5.82 -10.42
N LYS A 380 7.93 6.45 -9.80
CA LYS A 380 6.72 6.94 -10.45
C LYS A 380 7.00 7.86 -11.65
N ASN A 381 8.12 8.58 -11.63
CA ASN A 381 8.46 9.62 -12.60
C ASN A 381 8.74 9.13 -14.03
N GLY A 382 8.84 7.81 -14.23
CA GLY A 382 8.94 7.18 -15.56
C GLY A 382 10.37 6.92 -16.07
N PHE A 383 11.41 7.25 -15.30
CA PHE A 383 12.80 6.95 -15.63
C PHE A 383 13.31 5.77 -14.79
N PHE A 384 14.11 4.89 -15.40
CA PHE A 384 14.81 3.81 -14.69
C PHE A 384 16.22 4.27 -14.32
N TYR A 385 16.51 4.35 -13.03
CA TYR A 385 17.78 4.85 -12.49
C TYR A 385 18.72 3.72 -12.11
N VAL A 386 20.02 3.91 -12.42
CA VAL A 386 21.14 3.13 -11.90
C VAL A 386 22.08 4.10 -11.18
N ILE A 387 22.31 3.85 -9.90
CA ILE A 387 23.06 4.74 -9.00
C ILE A 387 24.12 3.92 -8.28
N ASP A 388 25.31 4.47 -8.11
CA ASP A 388 26.35 3.88 -7.27
C ASP A 388 25.88 3.86 -5.81
N ARG A 389 25.65 2.65 -5.25
CA ARG A 389 25.07 2.54 -3.91
C ARG A 389 26.05 2.83 -2.77
N VAL A 390 27.36 2.93 -3.07
CA VAL A 390 28.37 3.31 -2.09
C VAL A 390 28.36 4.82 -1.85
N THR A 391 28.21 5.60 -2.93
CA THR A 391 28.42 7.06 -2.93
C THR A 391 27.16 7.88 -3.19
N GLY A 392 26.10 7.27 -3.74
CA GLY A 392 24.92 7.98 -4.22
C GLY A 392 25.10 8.67 -5.57
N GLN A 393 26.22 8.43 -6.27
CA GLN A 393 26.48 9.05 -7.56
C GLN A 393 25.63 8.45 -8.66
N PHE A 394 25.08 9.33 -9.52
CA PHE A 394 24.37 8.96 -10.72
C PHE A 394 25.27 8.20 -11.69
N ILE A 395 24.75 7.12 -12.26
CA ILE A 395 25.43 6.35 -13.32
C ILE A 395 24.68 6.52 -14.64
N SER A 396 23.38 6.20 -14.65
CA SER A 396 22.55 6.32 -15.85
C SER A 396 21.07 6.36 -15.51
N ALA A 397 20.27 6.93 -16.40
CA ALA A 397 18.81 6.79 -16.39
C ALA A 397 18.22 7.03 -17.78
N GLU A 398 17.22 6.20 -18.16
CA GLU A 398 16.42 6.37 -19.38
C GLU A 398 14.95 6.11 -19.09
N ALA A 399 14.09 6.64 -19.94
CA ALA A 399 12.64 6.50 -19.79
C ALA A 399 12.17 5.09 -20.12
N TYR A 400 11.53 4.40 -19.18
CA TYR A 400 10.95 3.05 -19.39
C TYR A 400 9.45 3.10 -19.80
N VAL A 401 8.82 4.25 -19.69
CA VAL A 401 7.46 4.57 -20.16
C VAL A 401 7.47 5.95 -20.82
N PRO A 402 6.43 6.36 -21.57
CA PRO A 402 6.33 7.74 -22.06
C PRO A 402 6.37 8.75 -20.92
N VAL A 403 7.20 9.80 -21.07
CA VAL A 403 7.39 10.86 -20.07
C VAL A 403 7.13 12.21 -20.71
N GLN A 404 6.30 13.06 -20.07
CA GLN A 404 5.97 14.40 -20.55
C GLN A 404 6.43 15.51 -19.58
N TRP A 405 6.66 15.18 -18.30
CA TRP A 405 7.06 16.15 -17.28
C TRP A 405 8.52 16.59 -17.41
N ALA A 406 9.36 15.76 -18.02
CA ALA A 406 10.78 16.04 -18.30
C ALA A 406 11.15 15.51 -19.70
N THR A 407 12.17 16.08 -20.31
CA THR A 407 12.67 15.65 -21.62
C THR A 407 13.70 14.51 -21.49
N HIS A 408 14.54 14.56 -20.46
CA HIS A 408 15.58 13.56 -20.17
C HIS A 408 16.19 13.81 -18.76
N ILE A 409 17.00 12.88 -18.31
CA ILE A 409 17.89 13.11 -17.16
C ILE A 409 19.25 13.55 -17.72
N ASP A 410 19.72 14.71 -17.29
CA ASP A 410 21.01 15.25 -17.73
C ASP A 410 22.16 14.33 -17.29
N PRO A 411 22.95 13.78 -18.21
CA PRO A 411 23.95 12.77 -17.90
C PRO A 411 25.15 13.28 -17.07
N GLU A 412 25.38 14.60 -17.04
CA GLU A 412 26.48 15.20 -16.28
C GLU A 412 26.07 15.48 -14.84
N THR A 413 24.84 15.91 -14.63
CA THR A 413 24.33 16.31 -13.31
C THR A 413 23.47 15.27 -12.62
N GLY A 414 22.93 14.31 -13.38
CA GLY A 414 21.94 13.34 -12.90
C GLY A 414 20.58 13.97 -12.56
N LYS A 415 20.32 15.22 -12.99
CA LYS A 415 19.06 15.90 -12.72
C LYS A 415 18.11 15.87 -13.92
N PRO A 416 16.79 15.83 -13.68
CA PRO A 416 15.82 15.94 -14.77
C PRO A 416 15.83 17.31 -15.40
N VAL A 417 15.69 17.36 -16.74
CA VAL A 417 15.42 18.58 -17.48
C VAL A 417 13.91 18.69 -17.65
N GLU A 418 13.27 19.46 -16.75
CA GLU A 418 11.82 19.62 -16.72
C GLU A 418 11.27 20.21 -18.02
N SER A 419 10.10 19.73 -18.45
CA SER A 419 9.33 20.33 -19.55
C SER A 419 8.53 21.54 -19.03
N PRO A 420 8.70 22.73 -19.65
CA PRO A 420 7.87 23.88 -19.29
C PRO A 420 6.36 23.63 -19.48
N ASP A 421 6.00 22.75 -20.43
CA ASP A 421 4.60 22.43 -20.76
C ASP A 421 3.93 21.54 -19.68
N ALA A 422 4.69 20.98 -18.75
CA ALA A 422 4.16 20.16 -17.67
C ALA A 422 3.76 20.95 -16.41
N GLN A 423 3.94 22.26 -16.42
CA GLN A 423 3.61 23.12 -15.27
C GLN A 423 2.14 23.55 -15.32
N TYR A 424 1.39 23.27 -14.24
CA TYR A 424 -0.06 23.46 -14.17
C TYR A 424 -0.53 24.58 -13.21
N ALA A 425 0.36 25.50 -12.87
CA ALA A 425 0.03 26.63 -11.99
C ALA A 425 -1.08 27.54 -12.55
N ASN A 426 -1.13 27.71 -13.89
CA ASN A 426 -2.04 28.64 -14.55
C ASN A 426 -3.04 27.95 -15.49
N ASP A 427 -2.74 26.74 -15.96
CA ASP A 427 -3.49 26.06 -17.00
C ASP A 427 -3.70 24.58 -16.64
N LEU A 428 -4.82 24.01 -17.07
CA LEU A 428 -5.04 22.57 -17.04
C LEU A 428 -4.02 21.86 -17.93
N LYS A 429 -3.34 20.85 -17.39
CA LYS A 429 -2.37 20.02 -18.12
C LYS A 429 -2.72 18.55 -18.00
N THR A 430 -2.56 17.81 -19.09
CA THR A 430 -2.60 16.34 -19.08
C THR A 430 -1.16 15.86 -19.14
N ILE A 431 -0.73 15.10 -18.12
CA ILE A 431 0.65 14.67 -17.93
C ILE A 431 0.72 13.16 -17.83
N GLN A 432 1.70 12.57 -18.48
CA GLN A 432 2.08 11.17 -18.39
C GLN A 432 3.56 11.07 -17.96
N PRO A 433 3.89 10.19 -16.96
CA PRO A 433 2.95 9.45 -16.13
C PRO A 433 2.07 10.35 -15.26
N GLY A 434 0.88 9.85 -14.89
CA GLY A 434 0.04 10.48 -13.87
C GLY A 434 0.53 10.15 -12.44
N PRO A 435 -0.27 10.45 -11.40
CA PRO A 435 0.15 10.31 -9.99
C PRO A 435 0.31 8.85 -9.54
N LEU A 436 -0.24 7.89 -10.28
CA LEU A 436 0.03 6.46 -10.04
C LEU A 436 1.38 6.01 -10.62
N GLY A 437 2.03 6.88 -11.42
CA GLY A 437 3.37 6.67 -11.95
C GLY A 437 3.46 5.79 -13.20
N GLY A 438 4.66 5.69 -13.74
CA GLY A 438 5.02 4.68 -14.74
C GLY A 438 5.20 3.29 -14.12
N HIS A 439 5.44 3.25 -12.81
CA HIS A 439 5.50 2.09 -11.94
C HIS A 439 5.11 2.53 -10.52
N ASN A 440 4.48 1.65 -9.74
CA ASN A 440 4.08 1.93 -8.37
C ASN A 440 4.77 0.98 -7.38
N TRP A 441 4.17 0.68 -6.24
CA TRP A 441 4.73 -0.16 -5.18
C TRP A 441 4.95 -1.63 -5.58
N HIS A 442 4.31 -2.13 -6.63
CA HIS A 442 4.40 -3.51 -7.09
C HIS A 442 5.87 -3.91 -7.32
N PRO A 443 6.42 -4.89 -6.60
CA PRO A 443 7.86 -5.14 -6.70
C PRO A 443 8.30 -5.57 -8.12
N MET A 444 9.42 -5.01 -8.55
CA MET A 444 10.23 -5.49 -9.67
C MET A 444 10.92 -6.80 -9.28
N THR A 445 11.62 -7.43 -10.22
CA THR A 445 12.57 -8.51 -9.94
C THR A 445 13.79 -8.37 -10.85
N TYR A 446 14.96 -8.80 -10.36
CA TYR A 446 16.19 -8.90 -11.14
C TYR A 446 16.61 -10.36 -11.25
N SER A 447 16.94 -10.82 -12.47
CA SER A 447 17.49 -12.13 -12.66
C SER A 447 19.00 -12.05 -12.97
N PRO A 448 19.86 -12.64 -12.13
CA PRO A 448 21.29 -12.71 -12.40
C PRO A 448 21.61 -13.60 -13.61
N ASP A 449 20.71 -14.52 -14.00
CA ASP A 449 20.90 -15.39 -15.16
C ASP A 449 20.76 -14.64 -16.49
N THR A 450 19.84 -13.66 -16.55
CA THR A 450 19.62 -12.84 -17.75
C THR A 450 20.28 -11.48 -17.67
N ASN A 451 20.66 -11.03 -16.47
CA ASN A 451 21.09 -9.67 -16.15
C ASN A 451 20.02 -8.60 -16.49
N LEU A 452 18.73 -8.96 -16.44
CA LEU A 452 17.62 -8.07 -16.72
C LEU A 452 16.82 -7.75 -15.46
N VAL A 453 16.31 -6.52 -15.40
CA VAL A 453 15.29 -6.10 -14.44
C VAL A 453 13.92 -6.19 -15.11
N TYR A 454 12.95 -6.77 -14.44
CA TYR A 454 11.58 -6.87 -14.94
C TYR A 454 10.69 -5.89 -14.18
N ILE A 455 9.91 -5.09 -14.93
CA ILE A 455 9.17 -3.95 -14.40
C ILE A 455 7.67 -4.11 -14.69
N PRO A 456 6.79 -4.12 -13.68
CA PRO A 456 5.33 -4.08 -13.89
C PRO A 456 4.92 -2.63 -14.17
N ALA A 457 5.00 -2.21 -15.44
CA ALA A 457 4.84 -0.83 -15.86
C ALA A 457 3.38 -0.42 -16.11
N LEU A 458 3.09 0.87 -15.88
CA LEU A 458 1.79 1.51 -16.04
C LEU A 458 1.84 2.57 -17.13
N GLY A 459 0.76 2.72 -17.90
CA GLY A 459 0.65 3.71 -18.98
C GLY A 459 -0.46 4.75 -18.75
N LEU A 460 -0.55 5.32 -17.54
CA LEU A 460 -1.65 6.21 -17.15
C LEU A 460 -1.28 7.69 -17.28
N GLU A 461 -2.18 8.49 -17.85
CA GLU A 461 -2.14 9.95 -17.85
C GLU A 461 -3.05 10.53 -16.76
N PHE A 462 -2.84 11.78 -16.36
CA PHE A 462 -3.68 12.47 -15.41
C PHE A 462 -3.79 13.97 -15.76
N LYS A 463 -4.96 14.57 -15.44
CA LYS A 463 -5.23 15.98 -15.62
C LYS A 463 -4.93 16.75 -14.33
N TYR A 464 -3.97 17.65 -14.38
CA TYR A 464 -3.58 18.51 -13.26
C TYR A 464 -4.05 19.95 -13.48
N ALA A 465 -4.67 20.54 -12.48
CA ALA A 465 -4.95 21.96 -12.37
C ALA A 465 -4.71 22.40 -10.92
N GLN A 466 -4.25 23.62 -10.72
CA GLN A 466 -4.04 24.16 -9.39
C GLN A 466 -5.38 24.45 -8.70
N ASP A 467 -5.51 24.06 -7.44
CA ASP A 467 -6.57 24.55 -6.57
C ASP A 467 -6.23 25.96 -6.07
N ASN A 468 -6.88 26.96 -6.66
CA ASN A 468 -6.69 28.38 -6.30
C ASN A 468 -7.40 28.77 -4.99
N ALA A 469 -8.22 27.87 -4.45
CA ALA A 469 -8.96 28.07 -3.19
C ALA A 469 -8.42 27.16 -2.07
N PHE A 470 -7.26 26.55 -2.26
CA PHE A 470 -6.67 25.60 -1.32
C PHE A 470 -6.67 26.13 0.12
N LYS A 471 -7.15 25.30 1.01
CA LYS A 471 -7.06 25.47 2.47
C LYS A 471 -6.75 24.13 3.10
N TYR A 472 -5.77 24.13 4.00
CA TYR A 472 -5.44 22.93 4.75
C TYR A 472 -6.62 22.48 5.62
N ASP A 473 -6.98 21.20 5.50
CA ASP A 473 -7.94 20.52 6.37
C ASP A 473 -7.38 19.13 6.73
N PRO A 474 -7.08 18.84 8.01
CA PRO A 474 -6.46 17.58 8.42
C PRO A 474 -7.37 16.34 8.25
N GLN A 475 -8.64 16.51 7.89
CA GLN A 475 -9.61 15.45 7.73
C GLN A 475 -9.87 15.08 6.26
N THR A 476 -9.31 15.83 5.31
CA THR A 476 -9.45 15.62 3.86
C THR A 476 -8.09 15.57 3.17
N TRP A 477 -8.09 15.28 1.87
CA TRP A 477 -6.87 15.35 1.07
C TRP A 477 -6.40 16.79 0.86
N ASN A 478 -5.12 17.01 1.10
CA ASN A 478 -4.45 18.30 0.98
C ASN A 478 -3.46 18.33 -0.20
N LEU A 479 -3.96 18.07 -1.41
CA LEU A 479 -3.11 17.89 -2.58
C LEU A 479 -2.76 19.22 -3.29
N GLY A 480 -3.61 20.25 -3.12
CA GLY A 480 -3.45 21.53 -3.81
C GLY A 480 -3.72 21.46 -5.31
N ILE A 481 -4.50 20.45 -5.74
CA ILE A 481 -5.00 20.28 -7.11
C ILE A 481 -6.52 20.34 -7.13
N ASP A 482 -7.08 20.88 -8.20
CA ASP A 482 -8.53 20.96 -8.41
C ASP A 482 -9.06 19.64 -8.97
N PHE A 483 -9.93 18.97 -8.21
CA PHE A 483 -10.63 17.76 -8.64
C PHE A 483 -11.94 18.01 -9.41
N ASN A 484 -12.34 19.27 -9.59
CA ASN A 484 -13.58 19.61 -10.30
C ASN A 484 -13.39 19.66 -11.82
N ILE A 485 -12.37 18.97 -12.32
CA ILE A 485 -12.11 18.80 -13.75
C ILE A 485 -13.11 17.76 -14.29
N PRO A 486 -13.85 18.07 -15.36
CA PRO A 486 -14.80 17.14 -15.96
C PRO A 486 -14.11 15.84 -16.38
N GLY A 487 -14.66 14.72 -15.93
CA GLY A 487 -14.32 13.38 -16.43
C GLY A 487 -14.94 13.10 -17.79
N PRO A 488 -14.71 11.89 -18.37
CA PRO A 488 -15.35 11.49 -19.62
C PRO A 488 -16.87 11.45 -19.43
N ALA A 489 -17.59 12.18 -20.27
CA ALA A 489 -19.05 12.36 -20.17
C ALA A 489 -19.82 11.61 -21.26
N THR A 490 -19.19 11.39 -22.41
CA THR A 490 -19.82 10.69 -23.55
C THR A 490 -19.33 9.25 -23.64
N PRO A 491 -20.11 8.33 -24.25
CA PRO A 491 -19.69 6.97 -24.51
C PRO A 491 -18.32 6.86 -25.22
N ASP A 492 -18.09 7.68 -26.22
CA ASP A 492 -16.86 7.65 -27.00
C ASP A 492 -15.65 8.08 -26.13
N GLU A 493 -15.80 9.10 -25.29
CA GLU A 493 -14.77 9.53 -24.33
C GLU A 493 -14.48 8.46 -23.28
N ILE A 494 -15.51 7.74 -22.82
CA ILE A 494 -15.35 6.61 -21.89
C ILE A 494 -14.55 5.50 -22.56
N VAL A 495 -14.90 5.12 -23.79
CA VAL A 495 -14.19 4.10 -24.58
C VAL A 495 -12.73 4.51 -24.80
N GLU A 496 -12.49 5.75 -25.23
CA GLU A 496 -11.14 6.26 -25.42
C GLU A 496 -10.32 6.21 -24.13
N THR A 497 -10.92 6.58 -23.00
CA THR A 497 -10.27 6.48 -21.70
C THR A 497 -9.89 5.04 -21.37
N LEU A 498 -10.81 4.09 -21.55
CA LEU A 498 -10.56 2.66 -21.29
C LEU A 498 -9.48 2.06 -22.19
N GLN A 499 -9.38 2.53 -23.45
CA GLN A 499 -8.32 2.10 -24.38
C GLN A 499 -6.93 2.59 -23.97
N LYS A 500 -6.85 3.70 -23.23
CA LYS A 500 -5.60 4.27 -22.72
C LYS A 500 -5.14 3.61 -21.40
N VAL A 501 -6.04 2.98 -20.65
CA VAL A 501 -5.72 2.32 -19.38
C VAL A 501 -5.04 0.97 -19.64
N LYS A 502 -3.77 1.03 -20.02
CA LYS A 502 -2.94 -0.13 -20.33
C LYS A 502 -1.76 -0.23 -19.38
N GLY A 503 -1.27 -1.45 -19.18
CA GLY A 503 -0.02 -1.75 -18.50
C GLY A 503 0.81 -2.73 -19.32
N HIS A 504 2.03 -3.00 -18.89
CA HIS A 504 2.86 -4.00 -19.52
C HIS A 504 3.91 -4.55 -18.54
N LEU A 505 4.37 -5.76 -18.81
CA LEU A 505 5.57 -6.30 -18.21
C LEU A 505 6.74 -5.97 -19.14
N ALA A 506 7.71 -5.20 -18.68
CA ALA A 506 8.92 -4.87 -19.45
C ALA A 506 10.12 -5.64 -18.89
N ALA A 507 10.97 -6.16 -19.77
CA ALA A 507 12.33 -6.60 -19.44
C ALA A 507 13.31 -5.50 -19.84
N TRP A 508 14.07 -5.01 -18.89
CA TRP A 508 14.95 -3.86 -19.02
C TRP A 508 16.42 -4.26 -18.84
N ASP A 509 17.28 -3.89 -19.77
CA ASP A 509 18.73 -4.02 -19.63
C ASP A 509 19.25 -2.80 -18.84
N PRO A 510 19.66 -2.97 -17.57
CA PRO A 510 20.07 -1.84 -16.73
C PRO A 510 21.43 -1.23 -17.12
N VAL A 511 22.22 -1.94 -17.90
CA VAL A 511 23.54 -1.48 -18.39
C VAL A 511 23.40 -0.67 -19.67
N LYS A 512 22.57 -1.15 -20.61
CA LYS A 512 22.32 -0.48 -21.88
C LYS A 512 21.22 0.59 -21.77
N GLN A 513 20.40 0.53 -20.70
CA GLN A 513 19.26 1.41 -20.51
C GLN A 513 18.24 1.31 -21.64
N GLU A 514 17.88 0.07 -22.02
CA GLU A 514 16.93 -0.19 -23.10
C GLU A 514 15.97 -1.34 -22.75
N GLU A 515 14.77 -1.29 -23.29
CA GLU A 515 13.81 -2.40 -23.21
C GLU A 515 14.23 -3.52 -24.16
N VAL A 516 14.36 -4.74 -23.62
CA VAL A 516 14.72 -5.95 -24.39
C VAL A 516 13.48 -6.61 -24.98
N TRP A 517 12.42 -6.73 -24.18
CA TRP A 517 11.12 -7.23 -24.62
C TRP A 517 9.99 -6.71 -23.74
N ARG A 518 8.77 -6.80 -24.23
CA ARG A 518 7.55 -6.34 -23.56
C ARG A 518 6.40 -7.32 -23.75
N VAL A 519 5.62 -7.51 -22.67
CA VAL A 519 4.30 -8.16 -22.73
C VAL A 519 3.24 -7.12 -22.44
N GLN A 520 2.40 -6.81 -23.42
CA GLN A 520 1.32 -5.84 -23.25
C GLN A 520 0.17 -6.45 -22.46
N HIS A 521 -0.40 -5.71 -21.51
CA HIS A 521 -1.60 -6.07 -20.76
C HIS A 521 -2.76 -5.13 -21.11
N ASP A 522 -3.98 -5.66 -21.14
CA ASP A 522 -5.19 -4.89 -21.41
C ASP A 522 -5.65 -4.03 -20.25
N ALA A 523 -5.04 -4.21 -19.08
CA ALA A 523 -5.26 -3.41 -17.89
C ALA A 523 -3.93 -2.91 -17.32
N SER A 524 -3.96 -1.77 -16.64
CA SER A 524 -2.93 -1.36 -15.71
C SER A 524 -3.10 -2.06 -14.36
N TRP A 525 -2.31 -1.76 -13.36
CA TRP A 525 -2.42 -2.28 -11.99
C TRP A 525 -2.30 -3.80 -11.87
N ASN A 526 -1.33 -4.37 -12.60
CA ASN A 526 -0.96 -5.79 -12.51
C ASN A 526 -0.01 -6.02 -11.33
N GLY A 527 0.07 -7.25 -10.84
CA GLY A 527 0.83 -7.63 -9.65
C GLY A 527 2.35 -7.46 -9.80
N GLY A 528 3.03 -7.49 -8.64
CA GLY A 528 4.48 -7.54 -8.58
C GLY A 528 5.04 -8.86 -9.11
N LEU A 529 6.36 -8.96 -9.19
CA LEU A 529 7.07 -9.98 -9.95
C LEU A 529 7.91 -10.92 -9.07
N LEU A 530 8.18 -12.10 -9.63
CA LEU A 530 9.13 -13.09 -9.15
C LEU A 530 9.90 -13.64 -10.36
N SER A 531 11.23 -13.67 -10.31
CA SER A 531 12.08 -14.42 -11.25
C SER A 531 12.63 -15.68 -10.61
N THR A 532 12.90 -16.72 -11.43
CA THR A 532 13.45 -17.99 -10.95
C THR A 532 14.56 -18.49 -11.85
N ALA A 533 15.45 -19.33 -11.30
CA ALA A 533 16.49 -20.06 -12.07
C ALA A 533 15.91 -21.04 -13.09
N GLY A 534 14.60 -21.25 -13.10
CA GLY A 534 13.89 -22.02 -14.11
C GLY A 534 13.59 -21.25 -15.41
N ASN A 535 14.22 -20.09 -15.65
CA ASN A 535 13.97 -19.18 -16.77
C ASN A 535 12.52 -18.67 -16.83
N LEU A 536 11.92 -18.37 -15.65
CA LEU A 536 10.53 -17.93 -15.56
C LEU A 536 10.40 -16.62 -14.80
N ILE A 537 9.45 -15.79 -15.27
CA ILE A 537 8.89 -14.63 -14.57
C ILE A 537 7.43 -14.93 -14.25
N PHE A 538 7.04 -14.86 -12.98
CA PHE A 538 5.65 -14.98 -12.54
C PHE A 538 5.05 -13.63 -12.28
N GLN A 539 3.82 -13.43 -12.75
CA GLN A 539 3.03 -12.21 -12.50
C GLN A 539 1.55 -12.54 -12.35
N GLY A 540 0.92 -11.92 -11.34
CA GLY A 540 -0.53 -11.84 -11.28
C GLY A 540 -1.06 -10.69 -12.15
N ARG A 541 -2.23 -10.86 -12.78
CA ARG A 541 -2.87 -9.82 -13.60
C ARG A 541 -4.16 -9.31 -12.98
N ALA A 542 -4.49 -8.08 -13.32
CA ALA A 542 -5.73 -7.43 -12.90
C ALA A 542 -6.99 -8.21 -13.35
N ASP A 543 -6.90 -8.96 -14.46
CA ASP A 543 -7.99 -9.80 -15.00
C ASP A 543 -8.25 -11.09 -14.20
N GLY A 544 -7.51 -11.33 -13.13
CA GLY A 544 -7.64 -12.54 -12.32
C GLY A 544 -6.91 -13.75 -12.92
N THR A 545 -5.94 -13.52 -13.79
CA THR A 545 -5.06 -14.56 -14.34
C THR A 545 -3.71 -14.53 -13.61
N PHE A 546 -3.23 -15.67 -13.16
CA PHE A 546 -1.85 -15.86 -12.75
C PHE A 546 -1.06 -16.45 -13.91
N ALA A 547 0.06 -15.83 -14.29
CA ALA A 547 0.79 -16.16 -15.50
C ALA A 547 2.28 -16.39 -15.25
N ALA A 548 2.91 -17.21 -16.10
CA ALA A 548 4.37 -17.36 -16.20
C ALA A 548 4.84 -17.06 -17.63
N TYR A 549 5.92 -16.29 -17.68
CA TYR A 549 6.59 -15.89 -18.93
C TYR A 549 8.04 -16.40 -18.92
N THR A 550 8.62 -16.70 -20.08
CA THR A 550 10.06 -16.97 -20.12
C THR A 550 10.85 -15.70 -19.86
N ALA A 551 11.87 -15.80 -19.01
CA ALA A 551 12.66 -14.64 -18.59
C ALA A 551 13.47 -14.01 -19.74
N ASP A 552 13.92 -14.83 -20.69
CA ASP A 552 14.75 -14.44 -21.83
C ASP A 552 13.97 -13.73 -22.95
N THR A 553 12.68 -14.10 -23.17
CA THR A 553 11.92 -13.65 -24.36
C THR A 553 10.54 -13.08 -24.07
N GLY A 554 10.04 -13.18 -22.82
CA GLY A 554 8.70 -12.74 -22.47
C GLY A 554 7.56 -13.59 -23.02
N LYS A 555 7.85 -14.78 -23.57
CA LYS A 555 6.81 -15.67 -24.07
C LYS A 555 5.95 -16.18 -22.92
N GLU A 556 4.63 -15.99 -22.99
CA GLU A 556 3.69 -16.61 -22.05
C GLU A 556 3.71 -18.13 -22.25
N VAL A 557 4.03 -18.88 -21.20
CA VAL A 557 4.18 -20.34 -21.23
C VAL A 557 3.20 -21.07 -20.31
N TRP A 558 2.56 -20.37 -19.39
CA TRP A 558 1.57 -20.95 -18.49
C TRP A 558 0.63 -19.88 -17.94
N THR A 559 -0.63 -20.26 -17.71
CA THR A 559 -1.62 -19.43 -17.05
C THR A 559 -2.55 -20.26 -16.18
N SER A 560 -3.08 -19.65 -15.11
CA SER A 560 -4.11 -20.22 -14.25
C SER A 560 -5.17 -19.15 -13.92
N PRO A 561 -6.48 -19.42 -14.11
CA PRO A 561 -7.52 -18.52 -13.67
C PRO A 561 -7.61 -18.55 -12.14
N VAL A 562 -7.59 -17.36 -11.52
CA VAL A 562 -7.74 -17.19 -10.05
C VAL A 562 -9.10 -16.60 -9.69
N HIS A 563 -9.78 -16.01 -10.67
CA HIS A 563 -11.11 -15.43 -10.58
C HIS A 563 -11.22 -14.14 -9.74
N VAL A 564 -10.12 -13.60 -9.26
CA VAL A 564 -10.01 -12.29 -8.61
C VAL A 564 -8.71 -11.63 -9.05
N GLY A 565 -8.70 -10.31 -9.26
CA GLY A 565 -7.50 -9.59 -9.68
C GLY A 565 -6.35 -9.78 -8.70
N ILE A 566 -5.14 -9.92 -9.24
CA ILE A 566 -3.92 -10.18 -8.46
C ILE A 566 -3.02 -8.96 -8.56
N ILE A 567 -2.82 -8.27 -7.44
CA ILE A 567 -1.95 -7.10 -7.34
C ILE A 567 -0.70 -7.36 -6.48
N ALA A 568 -0.73 -8.39 -5.63
CA ALA A 568 0.42 -8.79 -4.81
C ALA A 568 1.49 -9.53 -5.63
N PRO A 569 2.75 -9.54 -5.16
CA PRO A 569 3.82 -10.28 -5.79
C PRO A 569 3.83 -11.76 -5.37
N PRO A 570 4.19 -12.68 -6.27
CA PRO A 570 4.39 -14.08 -5.94
C PRO A 570 5.73 -14.35 -5.27
N ILE A 571 5.84 -15.51 -4.62
CA ILE A 571 7.07 -16.05 -4.01
C ILE A 571 7.30 -17.50 -4.45
N SER A 572 8.54 -17.99 -4.30
CA SER A 572 8.89 -19.40 -4.51
C SER A 572 9.53 -19.98 -3.25
N TYR A 573 9.12 -21.19 -2.88
CA TYR A 573 9.66 -21.91 -1.72
C TYR A 573 9.68 -23.42 -1.96
N MET A 574 10.25 -24.19 -1.05
CA MET A 574 10.32 -25.66 -1.13
C MET A 574 9.92 -26.28 0.20
N VAL A 575 9.10 -27.34 0.14
CA VAL A 575 8.75 -28.18 1.29
C VAL A 575 8.87 -29.63 0.86
N ASP A 576 9.52 -30.47 1.68
CA ASP A 576 9.75 -31.90 1.42
C ASP A 576 10.38 -32.20 0.07
N GLY A 577 11.25 -31.31 -0.43
CA GLY A 577 11.94 -31.46 -1.71
C GLY A 577 11.10 -31.10 -2.95
N GLU A 578 9.88 -30.60 -2.79
CA GLU A 578 9.01 -30.11 -3.85
C GLU A 578 8.97 -28.58 -3.86
N GLN A 579 9.17 -27.97 -5.05
CA GLN A 579 9.08 -26.52 -5.24
C GLN A 579 7.62 -26.07 -5.39
N TYR A 580 7.31 -24.95 -4.74
CA TYR A 580 6.02 -24.27 -4.81
C TYR A 580 6.20 -22.84 -5.32
N ILE A 581 5.16 -22.33 -5.99
CA ILE A 581 4.95 -20.91 -6.26
C ILE A 581 3.67 -20.50 -5.53
N ALA A 582 3.73 -19.46 -4.72
CA ALA A 582 2.53 -18.96 -4.02
C ALA A 582 2.29 -17.48 -4.32
N VAL A 583 1.01 -17.09 -4.27
CA VAL A 583 0.57 -15.71 -4.46
C VAL A 583 -0.65 -15.41 -3.60
N VAL A 584 -0.73 -14.19 -3.10
CA VAL A 584 -1.93 -13.64 -2.47
C VAL A 584 -2.71 -12.89 -3.54
N ALA A 585 -3.98 -13.19 -3.72
CA ALA A 585 -4.84 -12.61 -4.73
C ALA A 585 -6.00 -11.85 -4.09
N GLY A 586 -6.23 -10.60 -4.49
CA GLY A 586 -7.33 -9.77 -4.01
C GLY A 586 -7.28 -8.39 -4.69
N TRP A 587 -8.35 -8.00 -5.34
CA TRP A 587 -8.45 -6.74 -6.06
C TRP A 587 -8.78 -5.57 -5.13
N GLY A 588 -8.09 -4.42 -5.32
CA GLY A 588 -8.30 -3.21 -4.54
C GLY A 588 -7.10 -2.27 -4.62
N GLY A 589 -6.76 -1.66 -3.50
CA GLY A 589 -5.70 -0.66 -3.42
C GLY A 589 -6.09 0.67 -4.08
N ALA A 590 -5.09 1.54 -4.28
CA ALA A 590 -5.31 2.90 -4.79
C ALA A 590 -6.12 2.95 -6.10
N PHE A 591 -5.74 2.17 -7.09
CA PHE A 591 -6.41 2.15 -8.38
C PHE A 591 -7.85 1.64 -8.27
N GLY A 592 -8.09 0.59 -7.49
CA GLY A 592 -9.42 0.04 -7.25
C GLY A 592 -10.38 1.03 -6.60
N LEU A 593 -9.89 1.88 -5.69
CA LEU A 593 -10.69 2.90 -5.02
C LEU A 593 -10.95 4.12 -5.90
N THR A 594 -9.92 4.66 -6.56
CA THR A 594 -9.96 6.03 -7.11
C THR A 594 -10.25 6.10 -8.60
N ALA A 595 -9.98 5.04 -9.37
CA ALA A 595 -9.99 5.09 -10.83
C ALA A 595 -11.38 5.28 -11.48
N GLY A 596 -12.47 5.01 -10.80
CA GLY A 596 -13.82 5.19 -11.35
C GLY A 596 -14.07 4.31 -12.60
N VAL A 597 -14.44 4.94 -13.73
CA VAL A 597 -14.70 4.27 -15.01
C VAL A 597 -13.55 3.37 -15.50
N PRO A 598 -12.25 3.74 -15.39
CA PRO A 598 -11.12 2.88 -15.78
C PRO A 598 -10.98 1.56 -15.04
N ARG A 599 -12.03 1.04 -14.43
CA ARG A 599 -11.99 -0.26 -13.78
C ARG A 599 -11.92 -1.40 -14.79
N HIS A 600 -11.29 -2.46 -14.35
CA HIS A 600 -11.03 -3.64 -15.15
C HIS A 600 -12.18 -4.65 -15.12
N LYS A 601 -12.22 -5.56 -16.11
CA LYS A 601 -13.09 -6.75 -16.19
C LYS A 601 -12.90 -7.73 -15.03
N SER A 602 -11.87 -7.53 -14.17
CA SER A 602 -11.69 -8.36 -13.02
C SER A 602 -12.87 -8.20 -12.08
N ASN A 603 -13.31 -9.31 -11.59
CA ASN A 603 -14.47 -9.40 -10.73
C ASN A 603 -14.09 -8.90 -9.33
N SER A 604 -14.13 -7.58 -9.16
CA SER A 604 -13.71 -6.84 -7.98
C SER A 604 -14.51 -7.14 -6.71
N MET A 605 -15.62 -7.85 -6.85
CA MET A 605 -16.50 -8.20 -5.73
C MET A 605 -16.20 -9.56 -5.13
N LYS A 606 -15.20 -10.29 -5.64
CA LYS A 606 -14.83 -11.61 -5.11
C LYS A 606 -13.92 -11.51 -3.91
N GLU A 607 -14.08 -12.51 -3.07
CA GLU A 607 -13.22 -12.74 -1.92
C GLU A 607 -11.79 -12.99 -2.35
N GLY A 608 -10.85 -12.35 -1.62
CA GLY A 608 -9.42 -12.58 -1.80
C GLY A 608 -9.01 -13.96 -1.31
N ARG A 609 -7.88 -14.47 -1.80
CA ARG A 609 -7.37 -15.80 -1.47
C ARG A 609 -5.85 -15.90 -1.48
N ILE A 610 -5.33 -16.89 -0.78
CA ILE A 610 -3.93 -17.32 -0.87
C ILE A 610 -3.91 -18.60 -1.69
N LEU A 611 -2.98 -18.71 -2.66
CA LEU A 611 -2.88 -19.86 -3.54
C LEU A 611 -1.44 -20.38 -3.57
N ALA A 612 -1.27 -21.70 -3.66
CA ALA A 612 0.03 -22.33 -3.89
C ALA A 612 -0.06 -23.39 -4.97
N TYR A 613 0.93 -23.36 -5.85
CA TYR A 613 1.06 -24.20 -7.04
C TYR A 613 2.33 -25.05 -6.94
N LYS A 614 2.28 -26.29 -7.42
CA LYS A 614 3.45 -27.15 -7.64
C LYS A 614 3.28 -28.03 -8.88
N ILE A 615 4.34 -28.66 -9.35
CA ILE A 615 4.25 -29.65 -10.42
C ILE A 615 3.29 -30.77 -10.01
N GLY A 616 2.33 -31.07 -10.89
CA GLY A 616 1.32 -32.09 -10.69
C GLY A 616 0.22 -31.76 -9.67
N GLY A 617 0.09 -30.50 -9.25
CA GLY A 617 -1.05 -30.04 -8.45
C GLY A 617 -2.38 -30.29 -9.17
N LYS A 618 -3.45 -30.65 -8.42
CA LYS A 618 -4.75 -31.06 -9.00
C LYS A 618 -5.96 -30.40 -8.36
N GLU A 619 -5.71 -29.48 -7.42
CA GLU A 619 -6.80 -28.70 -6.81
C GLU A 619 -7.45 -27.82 -7.88
N VAL A 620 -8.74 -27.56 -7.75
CA VAL A 620 -9.52 -26.75 -8.70
C VAL A 620 -10.31 -25.71 -7.90
N LEU A 621 -10.20 -24.46 -8.32
CA LEU A 621 -11.00 -23.40 -7.76
C LEU A 621 -12.48 -23.59 -8.13
N PRO A 622 -13.40 -23.32 -7.19
CA PRO A 622 -14.82 -23.34 -7.52
C PRO A 622 -15.14 -22.27 -8.57
N GLU A 623 -15.97 -22.64 -9.54
CA GLU A 623 -16.47 -21.67 -10.52
C GLU A 623 -17.21 -20.52 -9.79
N PRO A 624 -16.90 -19.28 -10.12
CA PRO A 624 -17.54 -18.16 -9.49
C PRO A 624 -19.01 -18.07 -9.88
N ARG A 625 -19.87 -18.07 -8.90
CA ARG A 625 -21.31 -17.75 -9.11
C ARG A 625 -21.44 -16.23 -9.13
N ILE A 626 -21.51 -15.65 -10.32
CA ILE A 626 -21.71 -14.22 -10.50
C ILE A 626 -23.20 -13.96 -10.75
N ALA A 627 -23.87 -13.36 -9.79
CA ALA A 627 -25.15 -12.72 -10.05
C ALA A 627 -24.86 -11.27 -10.45
N TRP A 628 -25.38 -10.85 -11.58
CA TRP A 628 -25.26 -9.47 -12.04
C TRP A 628 -26.48 -8.67 -11.58
N MET A 629 -26.27 -7.51 -10.99
CA MET A 629 -27.31 -6.58 -10.57
C MET A 629 -27.34 -5.41 -11.54
N GLU A 630 -28.50 -5.15 -12.12
CA GLU A 630 -28.75 -3.93 -12.88
C GLU A 630 -28.87 -2.72 -11.93
N LEU A 631 -28.63 -1.53 -12.46
CA LEU A 631 -28.81 -0.30 -11.69
C LEU A 631 -30.28 -0.19 -11.24
N PRO A 632 -30.54 0.01 -9.93
CA PRO A 632 -31.89 0.11 -9.42
C PRO A 632 -32.54 1.43 -9.84
N GLU A 633 -33.89 1.45 -9.87
CA GLU A 633 -34.66 2.67 -10.03
C GLU A 633 -34.27 3.68 -8.94
N GLN A 634 -33.97 4.92 -9.35
CA GLN A 634 -33.55 5.99 -8.47
C GLN A 634 -34.74 6.82 -7.97
N PRO A 635 -34.59 7.52 -6.82
CA PRO A 635 -35.58 8.50 -6.38
C PRO A 635 -35.76 9.60 -7.43
N LYS A 636 -37.00 10.19 -7.44
CA LYS A 636 -37.26 11.33 -8.31
C LYS A 636 -36.29 12.47 -8.05
N LEU A 637 -35.58 12.88 -9.08
CA LEU A 637 -34.63 14.00 -9.02
C LEU A 637 -35.33 15.33 -9.24
N GLU A 638 -35.33 16.19 -8.26
CA GLU A 638 -35.78 17.59 -8.35
C GLU A 638 -34.65 18.48 -7.83
N ALA A 639 -33.73 18.90 -8.72
CA ALA A 639 -32.59 19.74 -8.36
C ALA A 639 -32.26 20.73 -9.48
N SER A 640 -31.84 21.93 -9.09
CA SER A 640 -31.30 22.92 -10.03
C SER A 640 -29.89 22.54 -10.49
N ALA A 641 -29.43 23.13 -11.61
CA ALA A 641 -28.06 22.96 -12.07
C ALA A 641 -27.01 23.42 -11.03
N GLU A 642 -27.32 24.46 -10.25
CA GLU A 642 -26.46 24.98 -9.19
C GLU A 642 -26.31 23.94 -8.04
N GLN A 643 -27.42 23.31 -7.63
CA GLN A 643 -27.40 22.27 -6.62
C GLN A 643 -26.58 21.05 -7.07
N LEU A 644 -26.73 20.64 -8.34
CA LEU A 644 -25.94 19.53 -8.89
C LEU A 644 -24.44 19.87 -8.94
N ALA A 645 -24.09 21.10 -9.34
CA ALA A 645 -22.71 21.56 -9.38
C ALA A 645 -22.08 21.62 -7.96
N ASN A 646 -22.83 22.11 -6.97
CA ASN A 646 -22.39 22.11 -5.57
C ASN A 646 -22.22 20.69 -5.04
N GLY A 647 -23.19 19.80 -5.31
CA GLY A 647 -23.10 18.40 -4.93
C GLY A 647 -21.92 17.67 -5.57
N GLN A 648 -21.62 17.96 -6.84
CA GLN A 648 -20.44 17.45 -7.53
C GLN A 648 -19.13 17.92 -6.85
N ALA A 649 -19.02 19.20 -6.56
CA ALA A 649 -17.83 19.73 -5.88
C ALA A 649 -17.63 19.11 -4.50
N LEU A 650 -18.69 18.96 -3.71
CA LEU A 650 -18.63 18.28 -2.41
C LEU A 650 -18.21 16.81 -2.55
N PHE A 651 -18.74 16.11 -3.56
CA PHE A 651 -18.36 14.72 -3.82
C PHE A 651 -16.90 14.59 -4.23
N ASN A 652 -16.44 15.39 -5.17
CA ASN A 652 -15.08 15.35 -5.68
C ASN A 652 -14.04 15.66 -4.61
N ASN A 653 -14.34 16.59 -3.70
CA ASN A 653 -13.41 16.99 -2.67
C ASN A 653 -13.38 16.05 -1.44
N ASN A 654 -14.47 15.31 -1.15
CA ASN A 654 -14.60 14.58 0.11
C ASN A 654 -14.96 13.10 -0.03
N CYS A 655 -15.56 12.67 -1.14
CA CYS A 655 -16.16 11.33 -1.25
C CYS A 655 -15.50 10.44 -2.29
N GLN A 656 -15.01 11.01 -3.39
CA GLN A 656 -14.47 10.23 -4.52
C GLN A 656 -13.23 9.41 -4.16
N VAL A 657 -12.47 9.82 -3.15
CA VAL A 657 -11.30 9.10 -2.65
C VAL A 657 -11.62 7.66 -2.24
N CYS A 658 -12.83 7.43 -1.74
CA CYS A 658 -13.31 6.10 -1.35
C CYS A 658 -14.33 5.54 -2.37
N HIS A 659 -15.26 6.38 -2.84
CA HIS A 659 -16.37 5.94 -3.69
C HIS A 659 -16.08 6.04 -5.20
N GLY A 660 -14.84 6.38 -5.56
CA GLY A 660 -14.37 6.45 -6.95
C GLY A 660 -14.82 7.69 -7.73
N ALA A 661 -14.01 8.09 -8.70
CA ALA A 661 -14.37 9.19 -9.59
C ALA A 661 -15.68 8.92 -10.34
N GLY A 662 -16.55 9.92 -10.42
CA GLY A 662 -17.87 9.77 -11.07
C GLY A 662 -18.82 8.83 -10.33
N VAL A 663 -18.68 8.68 -9.00
CA VAL A 663 -19.55 7.86 -8.13
C VAL A 663 -19.42 6.34 -8.37
N ILE A 664 -18.38 5.91 -9.09
CA ILE A 664 -18.19 4.51 -9.51
C ILE A 664 -17.10 3.86 -8.66
N SER A 665 -17.47 3.04 -7.68
CA SER A 665 -16.53 2.19 -6.96
C SER A 665 -16.24 0.90 -7.72
N SER A 666 -14.99 0.46 -7.70
CA SER A 666 -14.55 -0.80 -8.31
C SER A 666 -14.04 -1.83 -7.30
N THR A 667 -14.21 -1.58 -6.01
CA THR A 667 -13.82 -2.53 -4.95
C THR A 667 -15.03 -3.12 -4.25
N GLY A 668 -14.92 -4.36 -3.81
CA GLY A 668 -15.98 -5.00 -3.01
C GLY A 668 -16.08 -4.45 -1.58
N GLY A 669 -15.12 -3.65 -1.14
CA GLY A 669 -15.04 -3.13 0.22
C GLY A 669 -15.68 -1.76 0.43
N VAL A 670 -15.91 -1.00 -0.65
CA VAL A 670 -16.55 0.31 -0.63
C VAL A 670 -17.69 0.30 -1.65
N PRO A 671 -18.94 0.60 -1.24
CA PRO A 671 -20.08 0.46 -2.14
C PRO A 671 -20.06 1.49 -3.26
N ASP A 672 -20.45 1.05 -4.45
CA ASP A 672 -20.83 1.91 -5.57
C ASP A 672 -22.17 2.56 -5.24
N LEU A 673 -22.19 3.88 -5.07
CA LEU A 673 -23.36 4.60 -4.57
C LEU A 673 -24.52 4.64 -5.58
N ARG A 674 -24.29 4.31 -6.85
CA ARG A 674 -25.36 4.20 -7.86
C ARG A 674 -26.32 3.04 -7.56
N TYR A 675 -25.90 2.07 -6.73
CA TYR A 675 -26.67 0.88 -6.33
C TYR A 675 -27.32 1.01 -4.95
N MET A 676 -27.48 2.23 -4.43
CA MET A 676 -28.13 2.44 -3.14
C MET A 676 -29.57 1.90 -3.13
N SER A 677 -29.93 1.23 -2.02
CA SER A 677 -31.31 0.80 -1.76
C SER A 677 -32.21 1.99 -1.37
N PRO A 678 -33.54 1.88 -1.52
CA PRO A 678 -34.46 2.91 -1.02
C PRO A 678 -34.22 3.28 0.45
N ALA A 679 -33.95 2.31 1.32
CA ALA A 679 -33.66 2.52 2.73
C ALA A 679 -32.34 3.32 2.94
N THR A 680 -31.34 3.14 2.05
CA THR A 680 -30.10 3.92 2.10
C THR A 680 -30.36 5.36 1.69
N HIS A 681 -31.18 5.60 0.66
CA HIS A 681 -31.59 6.95 0.27
C HIS A 681 -32.34 7.68 1.39
N GLU A 682 -33.26 7.00 2.08
CA GLU A 682 -33.99 7.55 3.22
C GLU A 682 -33.07 7.88 4.41
N SER A 683 -32.00 7.10 4.60
CA SER A 683 -31.02 7.25 5.69
C SER A 683 -29.84 8.15 5.31
N TRP A 684 -29.83 8.76 4.13
CA TRP A 684 -28.67 9.47 3.57
C TRP A 684 -28.03 10.46 4.54
N ASP A 685 -28.81 11.40 5.09
CA ASP A 685 -28.28 12.42 6.00
C ASP A 685 -27.74 11.83 7.32
N ALA A 686 -28.42 10.81 7.84
CA ALA A 686 -27.95 10.09 9.02
C ALA A 686 -26.60 9.36 8.76
N ILE A 687 -26.36 8.90 7.52
CA ILE A 687 -25.10 8.26 7.13
C ILE A 687 -24.03 9.34 6.94
N VAL A 688 -24.25 10.32 6.06
CA VAL A 688 -23.24 11.29 5.63
C VAL A 688 -22.90 12.27 6.75
N ARG A 689 -23.90 12.89 7.40
CA ARG A 689 -23.67 13.85 8.47
C ARG A 689 -23.73 13.23 9.86
N GLY A 690 -24.63 12.26 10.06
CA GLY A 690 -24.80 11.62 11.37
C GLY A 690 -23.78 10.54 11.70
N GLY A 691 -23.02 10.03 10.71
CA GLY A 691 -22.00 9.00 10.92
C GLY A 691 -22.57 7.63 11.31
N ALA A 692 -23.81 7.31 10.86
CA ALA A 692 -24.48 6.05 11.21
C ALA A 692 -23.68 4.78 10.81
N TYR A 693 -22.74 4.91 9.87
CA TYR A 693 -21.88 3.81 9.40
C TYR A 693 -20.41 3.95 9.82
N THR A 694 -20.10 4.75 10.84
CA THR A 694 -18.71 4.93 11.35
C THR A 694 -18.07 3.57 11.68
N GLN A 695 -18.79 2.64 12.27
CA GLN A 695 -18.31 1.27 12.57
C GLN A 695 -18.10 0.39 11.32
N LYS A 696 -18.54 0.87 10.15
CA LYS A 696 -18.28 0.24 8.85
C LYS A 696 -17.21 0.98 8.04
N GLY A 697 -16.63 2.05 8.60
CA GLY A 697 -15.59 2.88 7.98
C GLY A 697 -16.10 4.16 7.29
N MET A 698 -17.43 4.38 7.19
CA MET A 698 -18.00 5.63 6.68
C MET A 698 -18.22 6.61 7.85
N VAL A 699 -17.29 7.53 8.05
CA VAL A 699 -17.33 8.51 9.14
C VAL A 699 -18.32 9.66 8.86
N SER A 700 -18.58 10.50 9.85
CA SER A 700 -19.37 11.73 9.67
C SER A 700 -18.58 12.79 8.90
N PHE A 701 -19.22 13.45 7.94
CA PHE A 701 -18.69 14.58 7.19
C PHE A 701 -19.39 15.91 7.56
N SER A 702 -20.04 15.98 8.75
CA SER A 702 -20.75 17.18 9.18
C SER A 702 -19.86 18.44 9.36
N HIS A 703 -18.53 18.26 9.42
CA HIS A 703 -17.55 19.36 9.49
C HIS A 703 -17.38 20.10 8.15
N VAL A 704 -17.65 19.44 7.02
CA VAL A 704 -17.54 20.01 5.65
C VAL A 704 -18.85 19.96 4.87
N VAL A 705 -19.85 19.20 5.29
CA VAL A 705 -21.15 19.05 4.65
C VAL A 705 -22.26 19.50 5.58
N ASP A 706 -22.83 20.67 5.33
CA ASP A 706 -24.01 21.16 6.06
C ASP A 706 -25.32 20.49 5.56
N GLU A 707 -26.47 20.89 6.08
CA GLU A 707 -27.76 20.28 5.71
C GLU A 707 -28.13 20.48 4.24
N GLN A 708 -27.83 21.68 3.67
CA GLN A 708 -28.09 21.94 2.26
C GLN A 708 -27.09 21.19 1.38
N GLY A 709 -25.81 21.20 1.74
CA GLY A 709 -24.77 20.43 1.04
C GLY A 709 -25.04 18.92 1.02
N SER A 710 -25.64 18.37 2.08
CA SER A 710 -26.07 16.97 2.12
C SER A 710 -27.16 16.66 1.08
N LYS A 711 -28.12 17.57 0.91
CA LYS A 711 -29.19 17.45 -0.13
C LYS A 711 -28.62 17.58 -1.54
N ASP A 712 -27.70 18.52 -1.73
CA ASP A 712 -27.05 18.77 -3.02
C ASP A 712 -26.17 17.57 -3.42
N LEU A 713 -25.40 17.04 -2.48
CA LEU A 713 -24.58 15.84 -2.64
C LEU A 713 -25.41 14.61 -3.01
N HIS A 714 -26.54 14.39 -2.30
CA HIS A 714 -27.50 13.31 -2.62
C HIS A 714 -28.08 13.46 -4.03
N ALA A 715 -28.49 14.68 -4.38
CA ALA A 715 -29.03 15.00 -5.72
C ALA A 715 -27.99 14.72 -6.80
N TYR A 716 -26.72 15.08 -6.58
CA TYR A 716 -25.64 14.76 -7.52
C TYR A 716 -25.47 13.25 -7.71
N VAL A 717 -25.39 12.47 -6.63
CA VAL A 717 -25.28 10.99 -6.71
C VAL A 717 -26.45 10.37 -7.48
N VAL A 718 -27.69 10.79 -7.19
CA VAL A 718 -28.90 10.36 -7.92
C VAL A 718 -28.83 10.76 -9.39
N SER A 719 -28.33 11.96 -9.72
CA SER A 719 -28.19 12.42 -11.11
C SER A 719 -27.22 11.53 -11.91
N VAL A 720 -26.08 11.16 -11.31
CA VAL A 720 -25.09 10.27 -11.94
C VAL A 720 -25.68 8.86 -12.15
N ALA A 721 -26.41 8.34 -11.17
CA ALA A 721 -27.05 7.04 -11.30
C ALA A 721 -28.10 7.04 -12.42
N ASN A 722 -28.94 8.08 -12.51
CA ASN A 722 -29.91 8.23 -13.60
C ASN A 722 -29.25 8.37 -14.98
N ALA A 723 -28.14 9.12 -15.07
CA ALA A 723 -27.36 9.23 -16.30
C ALA A 723 -26.76 7.88 -16.71
N SER A 724 -26.29 7.10 -15.73
CA SER A 724 -25.79 5.73 -15.97
C SER A 724 -26.91 4.80 -16.46
N ILE A 725 -28.11 4.85 -15.89
CA ILE A 725 -29.26 4.06 -16.34
C ILE A 725 -29.62 4.44 -17.79
N ALA A 726 -29.76 5.74 -18.10
CA ALA A 726 -30.05 6.21 -19.44
C ALA A 726 -28.99 5.77 -20.47
N LEU A 727 -27.72 5.80 -20.09
CA LEU A 727 -26.61 5.29 -20.90
C LEU A 727 -26.79 3.80 -21.22
N CYS A 728 -27.20 3.02 -20.22
CA CYS A 728 -27.30 1.56 -20.32
C CYS A 728 -28.56 1.09 -21.09
N GLU A 729 -29.59 1.94 -21.20
CA GLU A 729 -30.80 1.68 -21.96
C GLU A 729 -30.67 2.01 -23.46
N THR A 730 -29.64 2.72 -23.88
CA THR A 730 -29.42 3.13 -25.26
C THR A 730 -28.84 2.02 -26.15
N GLU A 731 -28.78 2.25 -27.48
CA GLU A 731 -28.08 1.39 -28.45
C GLU A 731 -26.59 1.17 -28.13
N TYR A 732 -26.04 1.96 -27.20
CA TYR A 732 -24.71 1.83 -26.65
C TYR A 732 -24.44 0.41 -26.14
N ARG A 733 -25.41 -0.22 -25.48
CA ARG A 733 -25.36 -1.61 -25.02
C ARG A 733 -25.04 -2.61 -26.14
N LYS A 734 -25.45 -2.32 -27.38
CA LYS A 734 -25.22 -3.20 -28.53
C LYS A 734 -23.85 -2.98 -29.19
N ASN A 735 -23.33 -1.75 -29.14
CA ASN A 735 -22.13 -1.35 -29.84
C ASN A 735 -20.83 -1.56 -29.03
N TYR A 736 -20.94 -1.63 -27.69
CA TYR A 736 -19.80 -1.74 -26.77
C TYR A 736 -20.07 -2.76 -25.66
N PRO A 737 -20.18 -4.07 -25.99
CA PRO A 737 -20.49 -5.11 -24.99
C PRO A 737 -19.47 -5.19 -23.86
N GLU A 738 -18.20 -4.86 -24.11
CA GLU A 738 -17.15 -4.83 -23.10
C GLU A 738 -17.32 -3.73 -22.03
N LEU A 739 -18.11 -2.70 -22.31
CA LEU A 739 -18.39 -1.62 -21.37
C LEU A 739 -19.60 -1.90 -20.48
N LEU A 740 -20.43 -2.87 -20.85
CA LEU A 740 -21.59 -3.26 -20.06
C LEU A 740 -21.20 -3.71 -18.66
N GLU A 741 -20.15 -4.52 -18.57
CA GLU A 741 -19.65 -5.04 -17.30
C GLU A 741 -19.02 -3.96 -16.41
N THR A 742 -18.66 -2.81 -16.97
CA THR A 742 -17.98 -1.73 -16.22
C THR A 742 -18.92 -0.58 -15.84
N ALA A 743 -19.89 -0.27 -16.66
CA ALA A 743 -20.75 0.90 -16.48
C ALA A 743 -22.19 0.57 -16.08
N CYS A 744 -22.71 -0.58 -16.50
CA CYS A 744 -24.15 -0.88 -16.45
C CYS A 744 -24.57 -1.97 -15.47
N VAL A 745 -23.67 -2.86 -15.09
CA VAL A 745 -23.97 -3.96 -14.16
C VAL A 745 -22.87 -4.11 -13.13
N GLN A 746 -23.23 -4.53 -11.95
CA GLN A 746 -22.31 -4.86 -10.88
C GLN A 746 -22.47 -6.33 -10.48
N PRO A 747 -21.38 -7.08 -10.25
CA PRO A 747 -21.50 -8.41 -9.68
C PRO A 747 -21.99 -8.33 -8.24
N LEU A 748 -23.02 -9.10 -7.90
CA LEU A 748 -23.42 -9.31 -6.51
C LEU A 748 -22.41 -10.23 -5.83
N ALA A 749 -21.93 -9.83 -4.66
CA ALA A 749 -21.24 -10.76 -3.78
C ALA A 749 -22.20 -11.89 -3.39
N ASP A 750 -21.78 -13.15 -3.58
CA ASP A 750 -22.57 -14.29 -3.11
C ASP A 750 -22.50 -14.35 -1.58
N THR A 751 -23.54 -13.78 -0.92
CA THR A 751 -23.63 -13.76 0.54
C THR A 751 -24.04 -15.11 1.13
N SER A 752 -24.29 -16.13 0.33
CA SER A 752 -24.76 -17.45 0.79
C SER A 752 -23.68 -18.25 1.53
N GLN A 753 -22.40 -17.96 1.30
CA GLN A 753 -21.28 -18.60 2.02
C GLN A 753 -20.89 -17.88 3.31
N ALA A 754 -21.11 -16.56 3.42
CA ALA A 754 -20.83 -15.81 4.64
C ALA A 754 -21.69 -16.29 5.85
N ALA A 755 -22.88 -16.86 5.56
CA ALA A 755 -23.75 -17.47 6.59
C ALA A 755 -23.29 -18.87 7.02
N ALA A 756 -22.55 -19.59 6.19
CA ALA A 756 -22.05 -20.93 6.51
C ALA A 756 -20.72 -20.91 7.31
N GLY A 757 -19.88 -19.89 7.11
CA GLY A 757 -18.63 -19.71 7.84
C GLY A 757 -18.79 -19.23 9.28
N SER A 758 -19.88 -18.52 9.59
CA SER A 758 -20.17 -18.04 10.95
C SER A 758 -20.82 -19.08 11.88
N ALA A 759 -21.29 -20.20 11.35
CA ALA A 759 -21.91 -21.29 12.13
C ALA A 759 -20.89 -22.35 12.60
N GLY A 760 -19.62 -22.30 12.19
CA GLY A 760 -18.55 -23.26 12.52
C GLY A 760 -17.60 -22.85 13.67
N GLY A 761 -17.73 -21.65 14.20
CA GLY A 761 -16.80 -21.06 15.19
C GLY A 761 -17.28 -21.08 16.65
N GLY A 762 -18.09 -22.04 17.03
CA GLY A 762 -18.57 -22.20 18.42
C GLY A 762 -18.31 -23.60 18.96
N ALA A 763 -17.32 -23.72 19.85
CA ALA A 763 -16.95 -24.86 20.72
C ALA A 763 -15.78 -25.75 20.22
N ARG A 764 -14.59 -25.42 20.58
CA ARG A 764 -13.68 -26.15 21.51
C ARG A 764 -12.32 -25.48 21.59
#